data_2c8cd4f891cda964fdf432e7058192ca
#
_entry.id   2c8cd4f891cda964fdf432e7058192ca
#
_cell.length_a   1.000
_cell.length_b   1.000
_cell.length_c   1.000
_cell.angle_alpha   90.00
_cell.angle_beta   90.00
_cell.angle_gamma   90.00
#
_symmetry.space_group_name_H-M   'P 1'
#
loop_
_entity.id
_entity.type
_entity.pdbx_description
1 polymer ?
#
loop_
_entity_poly.entity_id
_entity_poly.type
_entity_poly.pdbx_seq_one_letter_code
_entity_poly.pdbx_strand_id
1 'polypeptide(L)'
;MPQERLLRWLGNYSASLEKAWDVTREISLPGISESLGVVRSALNVPLTQLEKQDLVFKRMAHVIGGGSRRRNVYHLTEEGRKLLSTLGDDTSKPRKSSSEGRMFGDAPTLGTVYGRSSLIDTVFDEIHQQHCLFISGLPGIGKTTVGLAAAGKLVSNGLNVRWCTANEYSDFETLCHSMSILSELPSDANALAEQLAHECKDEVLVFDDVHMISSRHLGTFMAICQHMEGLQGPKMMFIGRETLPGFEAMNRVSIPPLEAKEAAKLLGKTLPRKESLHIAERLGGHPLALQLYQQDTTLPEENADIQSYVEDVVLSTLDAPTRSGMDHLVLLPQPVEAKKAYDDEVVGTLDDYAFLRWTSNMEKMEIQHLVRNVRRTSMSSAEKQELHRLAVTHWESCAETVDDYVVLLFHRICAQSEELDAHCTTAYDRLSPSRSSALSVLLEQAIEASNAPSHLHYLAAKIALDRCEPKHAHRHLTEIADEGSSNQISIGLAYLEGRLQDAEKSIEKGFELGNQHQKNQLALSAASRRLDDRISTALSKDAAKDIKRYLSHIVLPEDAEQRAVTVVALTMVQHAIALAERDFSKADTLRANLSSISSLKSGIIMGLEAKSTLIQMQENPTGLPNVIESTLQAIDVQPSPTHQDALRLSLVEALLELDVDLAQKHFKNVTKPNSSPGSMMLHRLHARWWFCKSHLHPSLKKVALKEAITQHRAAGCPRAANHLEALLHSLL
;
A
#
# COMPACT_ATOMS: atom_id res chain seq x y z
N MET A 1 -14.61 34.99 -16.50
CA MET A 1 -13.35 34.67 -17.20
C MET A 1 -13.44 35.23 -18.60
N PRO A 2 -12.38 35.88 -19.15
CA PRO A 2 -12.45 36.33 -20.54
C PRO A 2 -12.61 35.09 -21.45
N GLN A 3 -13.58 35.12 -22.33
CA GLN A 3 -13.83 34.10 -23.35
C GLN A 3 -12.56 33.79 -24.16
N GLU A 4 -11.72 34.79 -24.38
CA GLU A 4 -10.42 34.67 -25.02
C GLU A 4 -9.49 33.65 -24.34
N ARG A 5 -9.44 33.58 -22.99
CA ARG A 5 -8.60 32.62 -22.26
C ARG A 5 -9.08 31.20 -22.48
N LEU A 6 -10.40 30.99 -22.57
CA LEU A 6 -10.98 29.68 -22.92
C LEU A 6 -10.67 29.27 -24.36
N LEU A 7 -10.82 30.21 -25.32
CA LEU A 7 -10.49 29.96 -26.73
C LEU A 7 -9.01 29.62 -26.89
N ARG A 8 -8.09 30.36 -26.25
CA ARG A 8 -6.66 30.05 -26.24
C ARG A 8 -6.37 28.70 -25.62
N TRP A 9 -7.02 28.36 -24.51
CA TRP A 9 -6.86 27.05 -23.86
C TRP A 9 -7.30 25.91 -24.77
N LEU A 10 -8.51 25.97 -25.32
CA LEU A 10 -9.02 24.96 -26.25
C LEU A 10 -8.24 24.92 -27.56
N GLY A 11 -7.63 26.01 -27.98
CA GLY A 11 -6.79 26.10 -29.15
C GLY A 11 -5.47 25.34 -29.07
N ASN A 12 -5.00 25.01 -27.88
CA ASN A 12 -3.81 24.19 -27.69
C ASN A 12 -4.02 22.72 -28.13
N TYR A 13 -5.28 22.32 -28.37
CA TYR A 13 -5.64 20.93 -28.69
C TYR A 13 -5.96 20.77 -30.18
N SER A 14 -5.44 19.69 -30.75
CA SER A 14 -5.55 19.40 -32.19
C SER A 14 -7.00 19.14 -32.59
N ALA A 15 -7.37 19.60 -33.79
CA ALA A 15 -8.65 19.29 -34.43
C ALA A 15 -8.88 17.77 -34.62
N SER A 16 -7.83 16.96 -34.65
CA SER A 16 -7.95 15.50 -34.72
C SER A 16 -8.71 14.90 -33.52
N LEU A 17 -8.70 15.57 -32.36
CA LEU A 17 -9.43 15.15 -31.17
C LEU A 17 -10.94 15.35 -31.29
N GLU A 18 -11.43 16.15 -32.24
CA GLU A 18 -12.87 16.40 -32.43
C GLU A 18 -13.67 15.14 -32.80
N LYS A 19 -13.02 14.17 -33.45
CA LYS A 19 -13.63 12.89 -33.85
C LYS A 19 -13.04 11.69 -33.11
N ALA A 20 -12.03 11.91 -32.25
CA ALA A 20 -11.37 10.85 -31.51
C ALA A 20 -12.34 10.23 -30.48
N TRP A 21 -12.26 8.91 -30.31
CA TRP A 21 -13.02 8.20 -29.26
C TRP A 21 -12.50 8.58 -27.88
N ASP A 22 -11.18 8.61 -27.73
CA ASP A 22 -10.48 8.96 -26.50
C ASP A 22 -9.90 10.38 -26.63
N VAL A 23 -10.15 11.21 -25.63
CA VAL A 23 -9.62 12.58 -25.57
C VAL A 23 -9.00 12.87 -24.21
N THR A 24 -8.16 13.89 -24.15
CA THR A 24 -7.50 14.31 -22.91
C THR A 24 -8.51 14.95 -21.94
N ARG A 25 -8.27 14.82 -20.63
CA ARG A 25 -9.12 15.36 -19.57
C ARG A 25 -9.22 16.89 -19.64
N GLU A 26 -8.17 17.55 -20.08
CA GLU A 26 -8.00 18.99 -20.08
C GLU A 26 -9.03 19.74 -20.97
N ILE A 27 -9.74 19.06 -21.83
CA ILE A 27 -10.83 19.63 -22.64
C ILE A 27 -12.24 19.29 -22.09
N SER A 28 -12.31 18.57 -20.97
CA SER A 28 -13.55 18.36 -20.20
C SER A 28 -13.80 19.52 -19.22
N LEU A 29 -15.05 19.71 -18.75
CA LEU A 29 -15.38 20.77 -17.79
C LEU A 29 -14.49 20.70 -16.53
N PRO A 30 -14.30 19.53 -15.88
CA PRO A 30 -13.38 19.42 -14.77
C PRO A 30 -11.94 19.78 -15.12
N GLY A 31 -11.41 19.26 -16.23
CA GLY A 31 -10.03 19.51 -16.65
C GLY A 31 -9.77 20.96 -17.03
N ILE A 32 -10.70 21.63 -17.70
CA ILE A 32 -10.63 23.07 -17.97
C ILE A 32 -10.62 23.87 -16.67
N SER A 33 -11.47 23.52 -15.70
CA SER A 33 -11.55 24.13 -14.37
C SER A 33 -10.21 24.03 -13.63
N GLU A 34 -9.66 22.85 -13.56
CA GLU A 34 -8.37 22.54 -12.91
C GLU A 34 -7.22 23.29 -13.58
N SER A 35 -7.13 23.23 -14.90
CA SER A 35 -6.03 23.84 -15.67
C SER A 35 -6.07 25.37 -15.65
N LEU A 36 -7.25 25.96 -15.63
CA LEU A 36 -7.42 27.41 -15.59
C LEU A 36 -7.51 27.96 -14.15
N GLY A 37 -7.56 27.06 -13.12
CA GLY A 37 -7.63 27.43 -11.72
C GLY A 37 -8.87 28.24 -11.36
N VAL A 38 -10.03 27.83 -11.88
CA VAL A 38 -11.32 28.49 -11.62
C VAL A 38 -12.34 27.45 -11.19
N VAL A 39 -13.35 27.82 -10.42
CA VAL A 39 -14.45 26.91 -10.07
C VAL A 39 -15.26 26.52 -11.32
N ARG A 40 -15.80 25.31 -11.34
CA ARG A 40 -16.54 24.76 -12.50
C ARG A 40 -17.76 25.59 -12.87
N SER A 41 -18.50 26.11 -11.86
CA SER A 41 -19.62 27.01 -12.06
C SER A 41 -19.29 28.28 -12.84
N ALA A 42 -18.04 28.78 -12.70
CA ALA A 42 -17.55 29.94 -13.44
C ALA A 42 -17.31 29.69 -14.93
N LEU A 43 -17.31 28.45 -15.38
CA LEU A 43 -17.12 28.07 -16.78
C LEU A 43 -18.44 27.93 -17.54
N ASN A 44 -19.55 27.67 -16.86
CA ASN A 44 -20.87 27.39 -17.49
C ASN A 44 -21.32 28.54 -18.39
N VAL A 45 -21.36 29.77 -17.86
CA VAL A 45 -21.82 30.92 -18.64
C VAL A 45 -20.90 31.24 -19.83
N PRO A 46 -19.55 31.34 -19.67
CA PRO A 46 -18.64 31.56 -20.80
C PRO A 46 -18.73 30.48 -21.88
N LEU A 47 -18.79 29.20 -21.49
CA LEU A 47 -18.87 28.09 -22.46
C LEU A 47 -20.20 28.13 -23.20
N THR A 48 -21.34 28.36 -22.51
CA THR A 48 -22.64 28.51 -23.15
C THR A 48 -22.69 29.73 -24.11
N GLN A 49 -21.99 30.82 -23.75
CA GLN A 49 -21.92 31.99 -24.64
C GLN A 49 -21.09 31.71 -25.90
N LEU A 50 -19.96 31.00 -25.74
CA LEU A 50 -19.09 30.60 -26.86
C LEU A 50 -19.81 29.57 -27.77
N GLU A 51 -20.60 28.66 -27.20
CA GLU A 51 -21.46 27.75 -27.97
C GLU A 51 -22.54 28.51 -28.77
N LYS A 52 -23.20 29.51 -28.16
CA LYS A 52 -24.17 30.35 -28.85
C LYS A 52 -23.56 31.21 -29.97
N GLN A 53 -22.28 31.53 -29.87
CA GLN A 53 -21.52 32.28 -30.89
C GLN A 53 -20.91 31.37 -31.95
N ASP A 54 -21.18 30.06 -31.91
CA ASP A 54 -20.60 29.04 -32.77
C ASP A 54 -19.07 29.04 -32.79
N LEU A 55 -18.43 29.39 -31.67
CA LEU A 55 -16.96 29.38 -31.49
C LEU A 55 -16.45 28.11 -30.82
N VAL A 56 -17.30 27.47 -30.02
CA VAL A 56 -17.01 26.22 -29.29
C VAL A 56 -18.22 25.29 -29.48
N PHE A 57 -17.99 24.01 -29.57
CA PHE A 57 -19.03 23.00 -29.49
C PHE A 57 -18.69 21.93 -28.44
N LYS A 58 -19.70 21.30 -27.88
CA LYS A 58 -19.56 20.21 -26.94
C LYS A 58 -20.00 18.88 -27.54
N ARG A 59 -19.33 17.80 -27.14
CA ARG A 59 -19.74 16.43 -27.46
C ARG A 59 -19.40 15.48 -26.32
N MET A 60 -20.03 14.31 -26.34
CA MET A 60 -19.69 13.23 -25.43
C MET A 60 -18.50 12.43 -25.97
N ALA A 61 -17.41 12.33 -25.20
CA ALA A 61 -16.24 11.51 -25.52
C ALA A 61 -15.72 10.76 -24.29
N HIS A 62 -14.99 9.67 -24.54
CA HIS A 62 -14.23 9.00 -23.50
C HIS A 62 -13.01 9.85 -23.15
N VAL A 63 -12.75 10.06 -21.85
CA VAL A 63 -11.67 10.92 -21.37
C VAL A 63 -10.56 10.04 -20.80
N ILE A 64 -9.38 10.13 -21.37
CA ILE A 64 -8.20 9.38 -20.90
C ILE A 64 -7.90 9.77 -19.45
N GLY A 65 -7.77 8.78 -18.57
CA GLY A 65 -7.61 9.01 -17.13
C GLY A 65 -8.87 9.45 -16.40
N GLY A 66 -10.03 9.49 -17.08
CA GLY A 66 -11.32 9.90 -16.50
C GLY A 66 -12.29 8.75 -16.20
N GLY A 67 -11.80 7.49 -16.16
CA GLY A 67 -12.65 6.30 -16.04
C GLY A 67 -13.26 5.89 -17.38
N SER A 68 -14.11 4.85 -17.40
CA SER A 68 -14.75 4.31 -18.61
C SER A 68 -15.90 5.17 -19.16
N ARG A 69 -16.20 6.29 -18.51
CA ARG A 69 -17.34 7.14 -18.80
C ARG A 69 -17.07 8.14 -19.92
N ARG A 70 -18.07 8.34 -20.77
CA ARG A 70 -18.10 9.50 -21.68
C ARG A 70 -18.46 10.76 -20.91
N ARG A 71 -17.74 11.85 -21.15
CA ARG A 71 -17.96 13.18 -20.55
C ARG A 71 -18.19 14.22 -21.61
N ASN A 72 -18.85 15.32 -21.24
CA ASN A 72 -18.90 16.51 -22.06
C ASN A 72 -17.49 17.06 -22.21
N VAL A 73 -17.02 17.14 -23.44
CA VAL A 73 -15.74 17.73 -23.84
C VAL A 73 -16.00 18.86 -24.82
N TYR A 74 -15.16 19.87 -24.77
CA TYR A 74 -15.32 21.12 -25.50
C TYR A 74 -14.22 21.26 -26.54
N HIS A 75 -14.61 21.60 -27.76
CA HIS A 75 -13.69 21.81 -28.90
C HIS A 75 -13.98 23.15 -29.57
N LEU A 76 -12.96 23.75 -30.19
CA LEU A 76 -13.16 24.90 -31.06
C LEU A 76 -13.85 24.48 -32.36
N THR A 77 -14.81 25.29 -32.82
CA THR A 77 -15.32 25.21 -34.17
C THR A 77 -14.27 25.76 -35.18
N GLU A 78 -14.54 25.64 -36.46
CA GLU A 78 -13.70 26.27 -37.47
C GLU A 78 -13.64 27.79 -37.32
N GLU A 79 -14.77 28.42 -36.99
CA GLU A 79 -14.85 29.85 -36.71
C GLU A 79 -14.08 30.23 -35.45
N GLY A 80 -14.15 29.40 -34.38
CA GLY A 80 -13.35 29.58 -33.17
C GLY A 80 -11.87 29.54 -33.44
N ARG A 81 -11.39 28.66 -34.33
CA ARG A 81 -9.97 28.56 -34.74
C ARG A 81 -9.55 29.75 -35.59
N LYS A 82 -10.39 30.22 -36.51
CA LYS A 82 -10.14 31.45 -37.28
C LYS A 82 -10.01 32.66 -36.37
N LEU A 83 -10.94 32.82 -35.42
CA LEU A 83 -10.85 33.91 -34.44
C LEU A 83 -9.57 33.83 -33.60
N LEU A 84 -9.18 32.64 -33.16
CA LEU A 84 -7.96 32.45 -32.38
C LEU A 84 -6.71 32.84 -33.15
N SER A 85 -6.64 32.55 -34.47
CA SER A 85 -5.50 32.93 -35.32
C SER A 85 -5.32 34.44 -35.47
N THR A 86 -6.39 35.23 -35.26
CA THR A 86 -6.34 36.71 -35.29
C THR A 86 -5.89 37.32 -33.92
N LEU A 87 -5.87 36.54 -32.84
CA LEU A 87 -5.58 37.01 -31.49
C LEU A 87 -4.08 36.99 -31.09
N GLY A 88 -3.18 36.56 -32.01
CA GLY A 88 -1.71 36.58 -31.83
C GLY A 88 -1.18 35.54 -30.82
N ASP A 89 0.01 34.98 -31.07
CA ASP A 89 0.66 34.00 -30.18
C ASP A 89 1.41 34.69 -29.04
N ASP A 90 1.01 34.37 -27.81
CA ASP A 90 1.78 34.69 -26.61
C ASP A 90 2.28 33.34 -26.00
N THR A 91 3.34 32.80 -26.62
CA THR A 91 3.93 31.52 -26.18
C THR A 91 5.28 31.74 -25.54
N SER A 92 5.31 31.95 -24.25
CA SER A 92 6.51 31.75 -23.43
C SER A 92 6.40 30.41 -22.63
N LYS A 93 6.88 29.31 -23.24
CA LYS A 93 7.18 28.10 -22.46
C LYS A 93 8.52 28.29 -21.75
N PRO A 94 8.63 28.10 -20.44
CA PRO A 94 9.92 28.12 -19.76
C PRO A 94 10.77 26.92 -20.20
N ARG A 95 12.02 27.18 -20.61
CA ARG A 95 13.02 26.14 -20.85
C ARG A 95 13.45 25.52 -19.52
N LYS A 96 13.35 24.21 -19.39
CA LYS A 96 13.89 23.44 -18.26
C LYS A 96 15.40 23.56 -18.21
N SER A 97 15.95 24.00 -17.06
CA SER A 97 17.37 23.96 -16.76
C SER A 97 17.76 22.56 -16.25
N SER A 98 18.98 22.12 -16.51
CA SER A 98 19.51 20.80 -16.17
C SER A 98 19.84 20.59 -14.67
N SER A 99 19.40 21.51 -13.80
CA SER A 99 19.66 21.51 -12.35
C SER A 99 18.38 21.36 -11.50
N GLU A 100 17.23 21.10 -12.10
CA GLU A 100 15.97 20.91 -11.35
C GLU A 100 15.91 19.53 -10.71
N GLY A 101 15.44 19.45 -9.45
CA GLY A 101 15.09 18.21 -8.79
C GLY A 101 13.88 17.52 -9.45
N ARG A 102 13.38 16.44 -8.85
CA ARG A 102 12.23 15.67 -9.36
C ARG A 102 11.19 15.45 -8.28
N MET A 103 9.93 15.41 -8.69
CA MET A 103 8.80 14.96 -7.88
C MET A 103 8.55 13.48 -8.17
N PHE A 104 8.49 12.64 -7.14
CA PHE A 104 8.18 11.22 -7.20
C PHE A 104 6.93 10.92 -6.37
N GLY A 105 6.26 9.83 -6.69
CA GLY A 105 5.11 9.34 -5.93
C GLY A 105 3.77 9.81 -6.48
N ASP A 106 2.75 9.80 -5.63
CA ASP A 106 1.36 10.03 -6.00
C ASP A 106 0.88 11.47 -5.80
N ALA A 107 1.82 12.44 -5.93
CA ALA A 107 1.51 13.86 -5.82
C ALA A 107 0.36 14.27 -6.76
N PRO A 108 -0.67 14.98 -6.25
CA PRO A 108 -1.75 15.46 -7.10
C PRO A 108 -1.27 16.56 -8.06
N THR A 109 -2.05 16.84 -9.09
CA THR A 109 -1.73 17.93 -10.02
C THR A 109 -2.01 19.29 -9.36
N LEU A 110 -1.01 20.20 -9.42
CA LEU A 110 -1.16 21.55 -8.88
C LEU A 110 -1.94 22.44 -9.86
N GLY A 111 -3.09 22.93 -9.42
CA GLY A 111 -3.83 23.96 -10.12
C GLY A 111 -3.31 25.38 -9.83
N THR A 112 -4.05 26.42 -10.26
CA THR A 112 -3.70 27.82 -9.96
C THR A 112 -3.90 28.11 -8.48
N VAL A 113 -2.87 28.63 -7.84
CA VAL A 113 -2.89 28.99 -6.41
C VAL A 113 -3.12 30.49 -6.25
N TYR A 114 -4.07 30.86 -5.41
CA TYR A 114 -4.43 32.27 -5.15
C TYR A 114 -4.12 32.64 -3.70
N GLY A 115 -3.51 33.83 -3.48
CA GLY A 115 -3.33 34.44 -2.18
C GLY A 115 -2.48 33.67 -1.17
N ARG A 116 -1.60 32.76 -1.63
CA ARG A 116 -0.81 31.86 -0.78
C ARG A 116 0.70 32.06 -0.90
N SER A 117 1.18 33.02 -1.70
CA SER A 117 2.62 33.14 -2.02
C SER A 117 3.48 33.26 -0.78
N SER A 118 3.14 34.16 0.15
CA SER A 118 3.89 34.34 1.40
C SER A 118 3.89 33.11 2.29
N LEU A 119 2.75 32.39 2.33
CA LEU A 119 2.62 31.16 3.11
C LEU A 119 3.46 30.01 2.50
N ILE A 120 3.49 29.91 1.17
CA ILE A 120 4.34 28.95 0.45
C ILE A 120 5.82 29.27 0.71
N ASP A 121 6.19 30.55 0.72
CA ASP A 121 7.55 30.96 1.06
C ASP A 121 7.89 30.60 2.52
N THR A 122 6.97 30.80 3.46
CA THR A 122 7.16 30.39 4.86
C THR A 122 7.37 28.87 4.97
N VAL A 123 6.53 28.05 4.32
CA VAL A 123 6.69 26.58 4.33
C VAL A 123 8.03 26.16 3.71
N PHE A 124 8.43 26.80 2.62
CA PHE A 124 9.70 26.56 1.96
C PHE A 124 10.89 26.89 2.87
N ASP A 125 10.86 28.02 3.55
CA ASP A 125 11.94 28.47 4.44
C ASP A 125 12.01 27.59 5.70
N GLU A 126 10.86 27.26 6.30
CA GLU A 126 10.79 26.39 7.48
C GLU A 126 11.35 24.99 7.21
N ILE A 127 10.99 24.35 6.09
CA ILE A 127 11.53 23.01 5.77
C ILE A 127 13.03 23.05 5.42
N HIS A 128 13.59 24.20 5.04
CA HIS A 128 15.02 24.36 4.87
C HIS A 128 15.74 24.45 6.22
N GLN A 129 15.15 25.12 7.21
CA GLN A 129 15.73 25.33 8.54
C GLN A 129 15.50 24.15 9.48
N GLN A 130 14.35 23.49 9.35
CA GLN A 130 13.92 22.41 10.23
C GLN A 130 14.02 21.04 9.51
N HIS A 131 14.16 19.98 10.30
CA HIS A 131 14.16 18.63 9.79
C HIS A 131 12.74 18.11 9.52
N CYS A 132 11.79 18.49 10.38
CA CYS A 132 10.38 18.12 10.31
C CYS A 132 9.49 19.37 10.34
N LEU A 133 8.42 19.35 9.54
CA LEU A 133 7.43 20.43 9.48
C LEU A 133 6.01 19.87 9.41
N PHE A 134 5.06 20.41 10.16
CA PHE A 134 3.65 20.03 10.13
C PHE A 134 2.78 21.16 9.55
N ILE A 135 2.09 20.88 8.44
CA ILE A 135 1.10 21.78 7.83
C ILE A 135 -0.29 21.37 8.32
N SER A 136 -0.96 22.27 9.05
CA SER A 136 -2.27 22.01 9.66
C SER A 136 -3.36 22.97 9.18
N GLY A 137 -4.62 22.60 9.37
CA GLY A 137 -5.77 23.46 9.08
C GLY A 137 -7.06 22.67 8.85
N LEU A 138 -8.17 23.40 8.66
CA LEU A 138 -9.49 22.83 8.45
C LEU A 138 -9.58 21.94 7.18
N PRO A 139 -10.54 20.98 7.13
CA PRO A 139 -10.83 20.24 5.91
C PRO A 139 -11.19 21.19 4.75
N GLY A 140 -10.59 20.99 3.57
CA GLY A 140 -10.91 21.83 2.38
C GLY A 140 -10.28 23.23 2.36
N ILE A 141 -9.44 23.59 3.34
CA ILE A 141 -8.79 24.93 3.43
C ILE A 141 -7.62 25.11 2.45
N GLY A 142 -7.16 24.01 1.80
CA GLY A 142 -6.08 24.05 0.82
C GLY A 142 -4.70 23.66 1.36
N LYS A 143 -4.61 22.83 2.41
CA LYS A 143 -3.34 22.32 2.97
C LYS A 143 -2.49 21.61 1.92
N THR A 144 -3.05 20.60 1.25
CA THR A 144 -2.41 19.87 0.16
C THR A 144 -1.93 20.80 -0.96
N THR A 145 -2.73 21.81 -1.32
CA THR A 145 -2.35 22.81 -2.35
C THR A 145 -1.12 23.61 -1.95
N VAL A 146 -1.05 24.08 -0.69
CA VAL A 146 0.11 24.83 -0.17
C VAL A 146 1.34 23.94 -0.08
N GLY A 147 1.18 22.72 0.47
CA GLY A 147 2.27 21.74 0.54
C GLY A 147 2.83 21.38 -0.83
N LEU A 148 1.94 21.13 -1.81
CA LEU A 148 2.32 20.81 -3.18
C LEU A 148 3.02 21.98 -3.89
N ALA A 149 2.57 23.21 -3.68
CA ALA A 149 3.22 24.40 -4.23
C ALA A 149 4.61 24.61 -3.61
N ALA A 150 4.76 24.40 -2.30
CA ALA A 150 6.05 24.44 -1.62
C ALA A 150 6.98 23.31 -2.12
N ALA A 151 6.46 22.08 -2.29
CA ALA A 151 7.18 20.97 -2.88
C ALA A 151 7.66 21.27 -4.32
N GLY A 152 6.82 21.91 -5.14
CA GLY A 152 7.21 22.39 -6.46
C GLY A 152 8.34 23.42 -6.43
N LYS A 153 8.33 24.31 -5.43
CA LYS A 153 9.41 25.28 -5.20
C LYS A 153 10.72 24.57 -4.77
N LEU A 154 10.65 23.52 -3.92
CA LEU A 154 11.80 22.70 -3.54
C LEU A 154 12.41 22.00 -4.77
N VAL A 155 11.57 21.40 -5.63
CA VAL A 155 11.99 20.78 -6.89
C VAL A 155 12.69 21.79 -7.81
N SER A 156 12.15 22.99 -7.96
CA SER A 156 12.75 24.06 -8.76
C SER A 156 14.10 24.54 -8.20
N ASN A 157 14.35 24.31 -6.91
CA ASN A 157 15.63 24.58 -6.24
C ASN A 157 16.58 23.37 -6.21
N GLY A 158 16.30 22.32 -6.98
CA GLY A 158 17.19 21.18 -7.17
C GLY A 158 17.00 20.02 -6.20
N LEU A 159 16.02 20.06 -5.29
CA LEU A 159 15.75 18.97 -4.33
C LEU A 159 14.79 17.95 -4.92
N ASN A 160 15.06 16.68 -4.68
CA ASN A 160 14.09 15.63 -4.94
C ASN A 160 13.02 15.61 -3.85
N VAL A 161 11.77 15.46 -4.24
CA VAL A 161 10.62 15.35 -3.33
C VAL A 161 9.88 14.05 -3.61
N ARG A 162 9.59 13.30 -2.55
CA ARG A 162 8.75 12.09 -2.62
C ARG A 162 7.45 12.35 -1.88
N TRP A 163 6.35 12.15 -2.57
CA TRP A 163 5.01 12.43 -2.07
C TRP A 163 4.19 11.16 -1.92
N CYS A 164 3.49 11.02 -0.79
CA CYS A 164 2.44 10.02 -0.62
C CYS A 164 1.21 10.63 0.05
N THR A 165 0.05 10.04 -0.21
CA THR A 165 -1.22 10.36 0.44
C THR A 165 -1.65 9.19 1.31
N ALA A 166 -1.78 9.43 2.62
CA ALA A 166 -2.17 8.41 3.58
C ALA A 166 -3.68 8.15 3.57
N ASN A 167 -4.06 6.91 3.88
CA ASN A 167 -5.43 6.50 4.16
C ASN A 167 -5.48 5.62 5.41
N GLU A 168 -6.65 5.16 5.82
CA GLU A 168 -6.86 4.36 7.03
C GLU A 168 -6.03 3.06 7.07
N TYR A 169 -5.76 2.47 5.91
CA TYR A 169 -5.02 1.21 5.77
C TYR A 169 -3.51 1.37 5.54
N SER A 170 -3.04 2.62 5.48
CA SER A 170 -1.64 2.90 5.20
C SER A 170 -0.76 2.55 6.40
N ASP A 171 0.19 1.66 6.18
CA ASP A 171 1.38 1.50 7.01
C ASP A 171 2.60 2.16 6.34
N PHE A 172 3.75 2.12 7.00
CA PHE A 172 4.94 2.81 6.47
C PHE A 172 5.42 2.24 5.14
N GLU A 173 5.29 0.93 4.94
CA GLU A 173 5.68 0.27 3.69
C GLU A 173 4.79 0.71 2.52
N THR A 174 3.47 0.71 2.70
CA THR A 174 2.55 1.17 1.66
C THR A 174 2.79 2.64 1.29
N LEU A 175 3.13 3.48 2.26
CA LEU A 175 3.53 4.88 2.01
C LEU A 175 4.84 4.99 1.21
N CYS A 176 5.85 4.16 1.53
CA CYS A 176 7.09 4.09 0.75
C CYS A 176 6.84 3.70 -0.71
N HIS A 177 5.98 2.71 -0.95
CA HIS A 177 5.61 2.31 -2.31
C HIS A 177 4.90 3.43 -3.06
N SER A 178 3.97 4.14 -2.40
CA SER A 178 3.31 5.34 -2.96
C SER A 178 4.30 6.44 -3.29
N MET A 179 5.39 6.59 -2.54
CA MET A 179 6.50 7.50 -2.80
C MET A 179 7.44 7.05 -3.92
N SER A 180 7.15 5.94 -4.58
CA SER A 180 8.03 5.31 -5.59
C SER A 180 9.41 4.94 -5.05
N ILE A 181 9.50 4.52 -3.79
CA ILE A 181 10.69 3.89 -3.23
C ILE A 181 10.67 2.43 -3.67
N LEU A 182 11.61 2.06 -4.54
CA LEU A 182 11.63 0.76 -5.23
C LEU A 182 12.60 -0.25 -4.59
N SER A 183 13.32 0.15 -3.54
CA SER A 183 14.16 -0.74 -2.77
C SER A 183 13.31 -1.73 -1.95
N GLU A 184 13.88 -2.89 -1.66
CA GLU A 184 13.26 -3.85 -0.75
C GLU A 184 13.31 -3.28 0.67
N LEU A 185 12.15 -3.27 1.33
CA LEU A 185 11.99 -2.65 2.64
C LEU A 185 12.07 -3.71 3.75
N PRO A 186 12.88 -3.48 4.81
CA PRO A 186 12.87 -4.33 5.98
C PRO A 186 11.56 -4.26 6.74
N SER A 187 11.13 -5.37 7.35
CA SER A 187 9.98 -5.40 8.28
C SER A 187 10.33 -4.87 9.68
N ASP A 188 11.60 -4.90 10.05
CA ASP A 188 12.08 -4.27 11.29
C ASP A 188 12.06 -2.74 11.16
N ALA A 189 11.32 -2.07 12.05
CA ALA A 189 11.10 -0.62 11.99
C ALA A 189 12.41 0.21 12.09
N ASN A 190 13.38 -0.25 12.89
CA ASN A 190 14.66 0.44 13.03
C ASN A 190 15.54 0.25 11.79
N ALA A 191 15.58 -0.96 11.25
CA ALA A 191 16.31 -1.26 10.02
C ALA A 191 15.72 -0.48 8.83
N LEU A 192 14.38 -0.37 8.76
CA LEU A 192 13.69 0.44 7.76
C LEU A 192 14.06 1.92 7.87
N ALA A 193 14.01 2.48 9.07
CA ALA A 193 14.40 3.87 9.32
C ALA A 193 15.87 4.14 8.94
N GLU A 194 16.80 3.23 9.29
CA GLU A 194 18.21 3.33 8.92
C GLU A 194 18.43 3.28 7.40
N GLN A 195 17.72 2.40 6.71
CA GLN A 195 17.81 2.31 5.25
C GLN A 195 17.31 3.59 4.58
N LEU A 196 16.12 4.07 4.97
CA LEU A 196 15.54 5.30 4.40
C LEU A 196 16.35 6.54 4.74
N ALA A 197 16.89 6.63 5.97
CA ALA A 197 17.79 7.71 6.35
C ALA A 197 19.05 7.77 5.48
N HIS A 198 19.53 6.63 4.99
CA HIS A 198 20.66 6.56 4.08
C HIS A 198 20.26 6.81 2.61
N GLU A 199 19.22 6.13 2.11
CA GLU A 199 18.84 6.17 0.69
C GLU A 199 18.21 7.50 0.28
N CYS A 200 17.41 8.12 1.18
CA CYS A 200 16.66 9.36 0.92
C CYS A 200 17.27 10.59 1.60
N LYS A 201 18.53 10.53 2.07
CA LYS A 201 19.16 11.55 2.93
C LYS A 201 19.00 12.98 2.40
N ASP A 202 19.17 13.19 1.10
CA ASP A 202 19.16 14.49 0.46
C ASP A 202 17.81 14.81 -0.20
N GLU A 203 16.76 14.09 0.16
CA GLU A 203 15.41 14.23 -0.37
C GLU A 203 14.45 14.81 0.69
N VAL A 204 13.27 15.23 0.25
CA VAL A 204 12.16 15.64 1.11
C VAL A 204 11.03 14.64 0.98
N LEU A 205 10.62 14.00 2.08
CA LEU A 205 9.47 13.10 2.14
C LEU A 205 8.24 13.90 2.55
N VAL A 206 7.17 13.81 1.78
CA VAL A 206 5.90 14.48 2.05
C VAL A 206 4.81 13.45 2.30
N PHE A 207 4.22 13.52 3.50
CA PHE A 207 3.13 12.68 3.95
C PHE A 207 1.85 13.50 4.00
N ASP A 208 0.98 13.34 3.01
CA ASP A 208 -0.32 14.04 2.97
C ASP A 208 -1.40 13.22 3.66
N ASP A 209 -2.38 13.89 4.24
CA ASP A 209 -3.51 13.32 4.99
C ASP A 209 -3.09 12.35 6.13
N VAL A 210 -1.95 12.62 6.81
CA VAL A 210 -1.41 11.75 7.88
C VAL A 210 -2.40 11.46 9.02
N HIS A 211 -3.39 12.32 9.23
CA HIS A 211 -4.45 12.12 10.20
C HIS A 211 -5.41 10.97 9.86
N MET A 212 -5.32 10.42 8.64
CA MET A 212 -6.08 9.26 8.21
C MET A 212 -5.45 7.93 8.61
N ILE A 213 -4.17 7.92 9.00
CA ILE A 213 -3.49 6.69 9.41
C ILE A 213 -4.21 6.09 10.64
N SER A 214 -4.60 4.81 10.54
CA SER A 214 -5.24 4.10 11.64
C SER A 214 -4.36 4.07 12.90
N SER A 215 -4.98 4.12 14.09
CA SER A 215 -4.31 3.93 15.38
C SER A 215 -3.49 2.62 15.42
N ARG A 216 -3.89 1.61 14.65
CA ARG A 216 -3.18 0.33 14.48
C ARG A 216 -1.75 0.52 13.94
N HIS A 217 -1.54 1.47 13.02
CA HIS A 217 -0.26 1.70 12.36
C HIS A 217 0.47 2.96 12.83
N LEU A 218 -0.25 3.90 13.45
CA LEU A 218 0.27 5.22 13.83
C LEU A 218 1.51 5.14 14.73
N GLY A 219 1.51 4.25 15.73
CA GLY A 219 2.64 4.12 16.66
C GLY A 219 3.95 3.71 15.97
N THR A 220 3.88 2.75 15.04
CA THR A 220 5.03 2.31 14.25
C THR A 220 5.48 3.40 13.25
N PHE A 221 4.52 4.07 12.58
CA PHE A 221 4.79 5.20 11.70
C PHE A 221 5.59 6.29 12.42
N MET A 222 5.15 6.70 13.61
CA MET A 222 5.82 7.71 14.41
C MET A 222 7.22 7.30 14.84
N ALA A 223 7.39 6.05 15.30
CA ALA A 223 8.68 5.52 15.73
C ALA A 223 9.71 5.55 14.59
N ILE A 224 9.29 5.19 13.36
CA ILE A 224 10.16 5.23 12.18
C ILE A 224 10.55 6.67 11.84
N CYS A 225 9.59 7.63 11.82
CA CYS A 225 9.87 9.03 11.54
C CYS A 225 10.84 9.64 12.57
N GLN A 226 10.62 9.39 13.86
CA GLN A 226 11.48 9.88 14.94
C GLN A 226 12.90 9.29 14.85
N HIS A 227 13.01 8.00 14.48
CA HIS A 227 14.31 7.36 14.31
C HIS A 227 15.07 7.94 13.10
N MET A 228 14.39 8.18 11.97
CA MET A 228 14.99 8.85 10.80
C MET A 228 15.46 10.27 11.14
N GLU A 229 14.66 11.03 11.89
CA GLU A 229 15.05 12.36 12.37
C GLU A 229 16.32 12.31 13.24
N GLY A 230 16.37 11.37 14.19
CA GLY A 230 17.54 11.14 15.05
C GLY A 230 18.82 10.79 14.29
N LEU A 231 18.70 10.12 13.12
CA LEU A 231 19.79 9.77 12.22
C LEU A 231 20.16 10.91 11.25
N GLN A 232 19.51 12.06 11.32
CA GLN A 232 19.66 13.16 10.35
C GLN A 232 19.43 12.68 8.91
N GLY A 233 18.36 11.89 8.72
CA GLY A 233 17.93 11.34 7.43
C GLY A 233 17.25 12.37 6.54
N PRO A 234 16.24 12.00 5.71
CA PRO A 234 15.52 12.93 4.84
C PRO A 234 14.73 13.96 5.64
N LYS A 235 14.51 15.13 5.07
CA LYS A 235 13.58 16.10 5.62
C LYS A 235 12.15 15.61 5.45
N MET A 236 11.26 15.88 6.41
CA MET A 236 9.90 15.35 6.41
C MET A 236 8.86 16.48 6.54
N MET A 237 7.90 16.49 5.66
CA MET A 237 6.74 17.40 5.67
C MET A 237 5.47 16.58 5.89
N PHE A 238 4.76 16.87 6.96
CA PHE A 238 3.50 16.24 7.30
C PHE A 238 2.34 17.20 7.04
N ILE A 239 1.28 16.71 6.41
CA ILE A 239 0.08 17.50 6.10
C ILE A 239 -1.13 16.79 6.72
N GLY A 240 -1.87 17.49 7.58
CA GLY A 240 -3.00 16.91 8.29
C GLY A 240 -3.94 17.93 8.90
N ARG A 241 -4.98 17.44 9.58
CA ARG A 241 -5.94 18.30 10.29
C ARG A 241 -5.37 18.77 11.62
N GLU A 242 -4.74 17.86 12.34
CA GLU A 242 -4.24 18.05 13.71
C GLU A 242 -2.81 17.53 13.79
N THR A 243 -2.12 17.89 14.87
CA THR A 243 -0.81 17.33 15.19
C THR A 243 -0.96 15.86 15.55
N LEU A 244 -0.09 15.01 15.00
CA LEU A 244 -0.03 13.61 15.40
C LEU A 244 0.49 13.51 16.84
N PRO A 245 -0.07 12.57 17.66
CA PRO A 245 0.48 12.28 18.98
C PRO A 245 1.98 11.95 18.89
N GLY A 246 2.81 12.55 19.75
CA GLY A 246 4.27 12.42 19.72
C GLY A 246 5.02 13.42 18.82
N PHE A 247 4.28 14.26 18.06
CA PHE A 247 4.85 15.36 17.27
C PHE A 247 4.41 16.75 17.75
N GLU A 248 4.04 16.85 19.05
CA GLU A 248 3.52 18.09 19.63
C GLU A 248 4.56 19.23 19.61
N ALA A 249 5.85 18.87 19.71
CA ALA A 249 6.96 19.83 19.69
C ALA A 249 7.41 20.22 18.27
N MET A 250 6.82 19.61 17.23
CA MET A 250 7.19 19.89 15.85
C MET A 250 6.74 21.29 15.42
N ASN A 251 7.59 21.96 14.64
CA ASN A 251 7.22 23.23 14.00
C ASN A 251 5.96 23.07 13.15
N ARG A 252 5.05 24.04 13.30
CA ARG A 252 3.74 24.00 12.65
C ARG A 252 3.46 25.26 11.85
N VAL A 253 2.98 25.06 10.62
CA VAL A 253 2.40 26.12 9.80
C VAL A 253 0.89 25.86 9.67
N SER A 254 0.07 26.73 10.23
CA SER A 254 -1.38 26.68 10.13
C SER A 254 -1.86 27.43 8.90
N ILE A 255 -2.76 26.80 8.13
CA ILE A 255 -3.34 27.39 6.91
C ILE A 255 -4.60 28.18 7.28
N PRO A 256 -4.61 29.52 7.19
CA PRO A 256 -5.81 30.32 7.42
C PRO A 256 -6.75 30.27 6.19
N PRO A 257 -8.01 30.73 6.32
CA PRO A 257 -8.86 31.04 5.17
C PRO A 257 -8.21 32.04 4.20
N LEU A 258 -8.69 32.08 2.96
CA LEU A 258 -8.27 33.09 1.99
C LEU A 258 -8.84 34.46 2.36
N GLU A 259 -8.07 35.52 2.12
CA GLU A 259 -8.62 36.87 2.16
C GLU A 259 -9.73 37.03 1.09
N ALA A 260 -10.79 37.78 1.38
CA ALA A 260 -11.96 37.92 0.49
C ALA A 260 -11.59 38.32 -0.95
N LYS A 261 -10.58 39.18 -1.13
CA LYS A 261 -10.11 39.59 -2.46
C LYS A 261 -9.47 38.44 -3.25
N GLU A 262 -8.74 37.55 -2.59
CA GLU A 262 -8.09 36.40 -3.20
C GLU A 262 -9.11 35.26 -3.40
N ALA A 263 -9.99 35.05 -2.43
CA ALA A 263 -11.11 34.11 -2.47
C ALA A 263 -12.06 34.41 -3.64
N ALA A 264 -12.40 35.68 -3.88
CA ALA A 264 -13.21 36.11 -5.01
C ALA A 264 -12.64 35.74 -6.39
N LYS A 265 -11.31 35.59 -6.50
CA LYS A 265 -10.69 35.14 -7.76
C LYS A 265 -11.01 33.68 -8.12
N LEU A 266 -11.29 32.83 -7.11
CA LEU A 266 -11.74 31.44 -7.33
C LEU A 266 -13.11 31.39 -8.04
N LEU A 267 -14.00 32.34 -7.73
CA LEU A 267 -15.33 32.44 -8.37
C LEU A 267 -15.27 32.87 -9.86
N GLY A 268 -14.08 33.22 -10.36
CA GLY A 268 -13.88 33.64 -11.74
C GLY A 268 -14.33 35.09 -11.99
N LYS A 269 -14.37 35.48 -13.27
CA LYS A 269 -14.73 36.84 -13.69
C LYS A 269 -16.15 36.95 -14.25
N THR A 270 -16.97 35.91 -14.14
CA THR A 270 -18.34 35.86 -14.62
C THR A 270 -19.31 36.66 -13.75
N LEU A 271 -19.02 36.74 -12.47
CA LEU A 271 -19.78 37.52 -11.52
C LEU A 271 -19.25 38.95 -11.39
N PRO A 272 -20.12 39.93 -11.15
CA PRO A 272 -19.67 41.28 -10.79
C PRO A 272 -18.76 41.26 -9.59
N ARG A 273 -17.68 42.07 -9.59
CA ARG A 273 -16.68 42.10 -8.53
C ARG A 273 -17.27 42.30 -7.11
N LYS A 274 -18.31 43.09 -6.98
CA LYS A 274 -18.98 43.32 -5.69
C LYS A 274 -19.67 42.04 -5.20
N GLU A 275 -20.32 41.32 -6.10
CA GLU A 275 -21.00 40.08 -5.81
C GLU A 275 -20.01 38.95 -5.45
N SER A 276 -18.92 38.80 -6.23
CA SER A 276 -17.85 37.84 -5.91
C SER A 276 -17.21 38.11 -4.55
N LEU A 277 -17.02 39.35 -4.18
CA LEU A 277 -16.51 39.73 -2.85
C LEU A 277 -17.50 39.36 -1.75
N HIS A 278 -18.79 39.68 -1.95
CA HIS A 278 -19.84 39.35 -1.00
C HIS A 278 -19.96 37.85 -0.76
N ILE A 279 -19.93 37.04 -1.84
CA ILE A 279 -19.94 35.57 -1.74
C ILE A 279 -18.69 35.07 -0.98
N ALA A 280 -17.51 35.62 -1.30
CA ALA A 280 -16.27 35.23 -0.65
C ALA A 280 -16.26 35.55 0.86
N GLU A 281 -16.82 36.69 1.26
CA GLU A 281 -16.98 37.07 2.66
C GLU A 281 -17.98 36.15 3.38
N ARG A 282 -19.14 35.89 2.76
CA ARG A 282 -20.19 35.01 3.32
C ARG A 282 -19.73 33.56 3.52
N LEU A 283 -18.88 33.05 2.62
CA LEU A 283 -18.27 31.73 2.72
C LEU A 283 -16.92 31.74 3.49
N GLY A 284 -16.63 32.84 4.21
CA GLY A 284 -15.47 32.96 5.07
C GLY A 284 -14.11 32.74 4.38
N GLY A 285 -14.04 32.97 3.06
CA GLY A 285 -12.83 32.72 2.28
C GLY A 285 -12.41 31.23 2.21
N HIS A 286 -13.33 30.30 2.48
CA HIS A 286 -13.03 28.86 2.50
C HIS A 286 -12.98 28.27 1.08
N PRO A 287 -11.80 27.79 0.58
CA PRO A 287 -11.65 27.42 -0.84
C PRO A 287 -12.63 26.36 -1.33
N LEU A 288 -12.83 25.27 -0.57
CA LEU A 288 -13.74 24.21 -0.98
C LEU A 288 -15.21 24.67 -0.97
N ALA A 289 -15.63 25.47 0.01
CA ALA A 289 -16.98 26.03 0.01
C ALA A 289 -17.24 26.92 -1.23
N LEU A 290 -16.24 27.71 -1.63
CA LEU A 290 -16.29 28.49 -2.87
C LEU A 290 -16.37 27.62 -4.12
N GLN A 291 -15.67 26.48 -4.15
CA GLN A 291 -15.75 25.51 -5.25
C GLN A 291 -17.12 24.83 -5.35
N LEU A 292 -17.76 24.60 -4.22
CA LEU A 292 -19.09 23.98 -4.14
C LEU A 292 -20.24 25.00 -4.39
N TYR A 293 -19.94 26.30 -4.39
CA TYR A 293 -20.94 27.35 -4.62
C TYR A 293 -21.54 27.28 -6.04
N GLN A 294 -22.86 27.36 -6.12
CA GLN A 294 -23.64 27.47 -7.36
C GLN A 294 -24.45 28.77 -7.34
N GLN A 295 -24.69 29.36 -8.51
CA GLN A 295 -25.33 30.69 -8.62
C GLN A 295 -26.74 30.76 -8.01
N ASP A 296 -27.46 29.64 -7.98
CA ASP A 296 -28.85 29.58 -7.47
C ASP A 296 -28.93 29.10 -6.01
N THR A 297 -27.79 28.95 -5.31
CA THR A 297 -27.78 28.52 -3.90
C THR A 297 -27.88 29.72 -2.95
N THR A 298 -28.66 29.55 -1.88
CA THR A 298 -28.71 30.51 -0.79
C THR A 298 -27.37 30.57 -0.05
N LEU A 299 -26.86 31.78 0.16
CA LEU A 299 -25.67 31.97 0.94
C LEU A 299 -25.95 31.79 2.44
N PRO A 300 -24.99 31.22 3.21
CA PRO A 300 -25.15 31.08 4.64
C PRO A 300 -25.26 32.44 5.34
N GLU A 301 -25.84 32.49 6.54
CA GLU A 301 -25.84 33.69 7.36
C GLU A 301 -24.39 34.04 7.79
N GLU A 302 -24.18 35.30 8.22
CA GLU A 302 -22.86 35.72 8.72
C GLU A 302 -22.41 34.82 9.89
N ASN A 303 -21.18 34.28 9.82
CA ASN A 303 -20.60 33.34 10.79
C ASN A 303 -21.28 31.96 10.83
N ALA A 304 -22.05 31.55 9.84
CA ALA A 304 -22.54 30.18 9.75
C ALA A 304 -21.39 29.19 9.53
N ASP A 305 -21.54 28.00 10.08
CA ASP A 305 -20.57 26.92 9.88
C ASP A 305 -20.61 26.42 8.44
N ILE A 306 -19.44 26.29 7.83
CA ILE A 306 -19.28 25.76 6.48
C ILE A 306 -19.86 24.35 6.35
N GLN A 307 -19.83 23.55 7.43
CA GLN A 307 -20.42 22.21 7.44
C GLN A 307 -21.92 22.28 7.25
N SER A 308 -22.63 23.15 7.99
CA SER A 308 -24.07 23.39 7.82
C SER A 308 -24.39 23.90 6.42
N TYR A 309 -23.57 24.80 5.85
CA TYR A 309 -23.75 25.25 4.47
C TYR A 309 -23.68 24.10 3.46
N VAL A 310 -22.71 23.20 3.62
CA VAL A 310 -22.59 22.02 2.73
C VAL A 310 -23.80 21.11 2.86
N GLU A 311 -24.28 20.87 4.08
CA GLU A 311 -25.41 19.96 4.34
C GLU A 311 -26.75 20.55 3.85
N ASP A 312 -27.06 21.74 4.29
CA ASP A 312 -28.40 22.35 4.08
C ASP A 312 -28.61 22.91 2.68
N VAL A 313 -27.53 23.37 2.05
CA VAL A 313 -27.61 24.08 0.77
C VAL A 313 -27.08 23.22 -0.37
N VAL A 314 -25.84 22.74 -0.26
CA VAL A 314 -25.20 22.07 -1.40
C VAL A 314 -25.79 20.68 -1.62
N LEU A 315 -25.96 19.88 -0.56
CA LEU A 315 -26.53 18.53 -0.70
C LEU A 315 -28.01 18.51 -1.00
N SER A 316 -28.74 19.57 -0.62
CA SER A 316 -30.19 19.69 -0.94
C SER A 316 -30.46 19.92 -2.43
N THR A 317 -29.48 20.39 -3.21
CA THR A 317 -29.65 20.63 -4.66
C THR A 317 -29.53 19.36 -5.50
N LEU A 318 -29.07 18.24 -4.93
CA LEU A 318 -28.92 16.97 -5.63
C LEU A 318 -30.29 16.31 -5.86
N ASP A 319 -30.53 15.79 -7.04
CA ASP A 319 -31.68 14.93 -7.32
C ASP A 319 -31.58 13.60 -6.55
N ALA A 320 -32.68 12.87 -6.47
CA ALA A 320 -32.76 11.65 -5.67
C ALA A 320 -31.76 10.55 -6.11
N PRO A 321 -31.57 10.26 -7.42
CA PRO A 321 -30.55 9.28 -7.87
C PRO A 321 -29.14 9.68 -7.51
N THR A 322 -28.74 10.94 -7.74
CA THR A 322 -27.40 11.46 -7.44
C THR A 322 -27.12 11.46 -5.93
N ARG A 323 -28.12 11.83 -5.12
CA ARG A 323 -28.02 11.76 -3.65
C ARG A 323 -27.83 10.32 -3.18
N SER A 324 -28.64 9.36 -3.68
CA SER A 324 -28.50 7.95 -3.34
C SER A 324 -27.12 7.42 -3.70
N GLY A 325 -26.62 7.72 -4.89
CA GLY A 325 -25.24 7.31 -5.26
C GLY A 325 -24.17 7.94 -4.38
N MET A 326 -24.31 9.22 -4.03
CA MET A 326 -23.39 9.87 -3.09
C MET A 326 -23.40 9.17 -1.71
N ASP A 327 -24.59 8.77 -1.23
CA ASP A 327 -24.75 8.08 0.06
C ASP A 327 -23.99 6.74 0.10
N HIS A 328 -23.95 6.01 -1.00
CA HIS A 328 -23.09 4.83 -1.13
C HIS A 328 -21.60 5.20 -1.17
N LEU A 329 -21.23 6.22 -1.94
CA LEU A 329 -19.84 6.60 -2.16
C LEU A 329 -19.17 7.22 -0.92
N VAL A 330 -19.91 7.92 -0.06
CA VAL A 330 -19.37 8.47 1.19
C VAL A 330 -18.98 7.38 2.19
N LEU A 331 -19.53 6.16 2.06
CA LEU A 331 -19.23 5.03 2.94
C LEU A 331 -18.04 4.19 2.48
N LEU A 332 -17.46 4.45 1.32
CA LEU A 332 -16.30 3.73 0.83
C LEU A 332 -15.09 3.96 1.75
N PRO A 333 -14.32 2.90 2.10
CA PRO A 333 -13.19 3.01 3.01
C PRO A 333 -11.92 3.58 2.35
N GLN A 334 -11.83 3.47 1.03
CA GLN A 334 -10.67 3.88 0.23
C GLN A 334 -11.10 4.32 -1.17
N PRO A 335 -10.24 5.01 -1.95
CA PRO A 335 -10.52 5.32 -3.34
C PRO A 335 -10.71 4.05 -4.18
N VAL A 336 -11.75 4.04 -5.04
CA VAL A 336 -12.11 2.90 -5.90
C VAL A 336 -12.21 3.31 -7.36
N GLU A 337 -12.13 2.34 -8.27
CA GLU A 337 -12.35 2.58 -9.70
C GLU A 337 -13.79 3.07 -9.94
N ALA A 338 -13.93 4.16 -10.70
CA ALA A 338 -15.24 4.77 -10.94
C ALA A 338 -16.27 3.80 -11.55
N LYS A 339 -15.82 2.94 -12.48
CA LYS A 339 -16.68 1.93 -13.15
C LYS A 339 -17.27 0.89 -12.20
N LYS A 340 -16.61 0.64 -11.05
CA LYS A 340 -17.05 -0.34 -10.03
C LYS A 340 -17.80 0.32 -8.88
N ALA A 341 -17.70 1.64 -8.73
CA ALA A 341 -18.20 2.35 -7.57
C ALA A 341 -19.70 2.54 -7.58
N TYR A 342 -20.26 3.01 -8.68
CA TYR A 342 -21.68 3.30 -8.88
C TYR A 342 -21.99 3.56 -10.36
N ASP A 343 -23.26 3.90 -10.67
CA ASP A 343 -23.71 4.28 -12.00
C ASP A 343 -22.88 5.45 -12.58
N ASP A 344 -22.46 5.32 -13.85
CA ASP A 344 -21.57 6.27 -14.52
C ASP A 344 -22.17 7.69 -14.63
N GLU A 345 -23.48 7.82 -14.77
CA GLU A 345 -24.17 9.11 -14.88
C GLU A 345 -24.13 9.85 -13.54
N VAL A 346 -24.39 9.14 -12.46
CA VAL A 346 -24.30 9.65 -11.08
C VAL A 346 -22.88 10.09 -10.75
N VAL A 347 -21.88 9.23 -11.00
CA VAL A 347 -20.46 9.56 -10.77
C VAL A 347 -20.08 10.83 -11.50
N GLY A 348 -20.55 10.99 -12.73
CA GLY A 348 -20.21 12.17 -13.48
C GLY A 348 -20.92 13.43 -13.03
N THR A 349 -22.16 13.33 -12.60
CA THR A 349 -22.86 14.44 -12.00
C THR A 349 -22.14 14.91 -10.73
N LEU A 350 -21.72 13.98 -9.87
CA LEU A 350 -20.93 14.30 -8.67
C LEU A 350 -19.57 14.92 -9.00
N ASP A 351 -18.93 14.48 -10.10
CA ASP A 351 -17.69 15.09 -10.56
C ASP A 351 -17.92 16.50 -11.10
N ASP A 352 -18.99 16.75 -11.84
CA ASP A 352 -19.36 18.07 -12.33
C ASP A 352 -19.65 19.06 -11.18
N TYR A 353 -20.17 18.57 -10.06
CA TYR A 353 -20.38 19.35 -8.83
C TYR A 353 -19.12 19.51 -7.96
N ALA A 354 -17.97 19.00 -8.36
CA ALA A 354 -16.72 19.00 -7.60
C ALA A 354 -16.78 18.21 -6.27
N PHE A 355 -17.68 17.25 -6.14
CA PHE A 355 -17.75 16.37 -4.97
C PHE A 355 -16.70 15.26 -4.98
N LEU A 356 -16.14 14.92 -6.15
CA LEU A 356 -15.14 13.87 -6.28
C LEU A 356 -13.71 14.39 -6.21
N ARG A 357 -12.86 13.58 -5.59
CA ARG A 357 -11.40 13.70 -5.64
C ARG A 357 -10.86 12.47 -6.39
N TRP A 358 -9.99 12.70 -7.36
CA TRP A 358 -9.36 11.65 -8.15
C TRP A 358 -7.93 11.41 -7.69
N THR A 359 -7.46 10.16 -7.77
CA THR A 359 -6.05 9.83 -7.59
C THR A 359 -5.19 10.49 -8.68
N SER A 360 -3.88 10.62 -8.46
CA SER A 360 -2.95 11.28 -9.38
C SER A 360 -2.97 10.69 -10.80
N ASN A 361 -3.17 9.37 -10.92
CA ASN A 361 -3.31 8.67 -12.20
C ASN A 361 -4.73 8.67 -12.77
N MET A 362 -5.67 9.33 -12.10
CA MET A 362 -7.08 9.45 -12.52
C MET A 362 -7.85 8.12 -12.67
N GLU A 363 -7.36 7.02 -12.10
CA GLU A 363 -8.00 5.69 -12.18
C GLU A 363 -9.03 5.47 -11.07
N LYS A 364 -8.73 5.95 -9.87
CA LYS A 364 -9.58 5.79 -8.69
C LYS A 364 -10.13 7.13 -8.22
N MET A 365 -11.30 7.10 -7.62
CA MET A 365 -11.95 8.29 -7.07
C MET A 365 -12.53 8.04 -5.69
N GLU A 366 -12.73 9.11 -4.95
CA GLU A 366 -13.41 9.16 -3.66
C GLU A 366 -14.21 10.47 -3.52
N ILE A 367 -15.13 10.51 -2.56
CA ILE A 367 -15.82 11.75 -2.20
C ILE A 367 -14.86 12.68 -1.45
N GLN A 368 -14.91 13.99 -1.74
CA GLN A 368 -14.18 15.03 -1.00
C GLN A 368 -14.39 14.88 0.51
N HIS A 369 -13.30 14.95 1.30
CA HIS A 369 -13.33 14.62 2.72
C HIS A 369 -14.31 15.47 3.55
N LEU A 370 -14.51 16.76 3.20
CA LEU A 370 -15.49 17.59 3.88
C LEU A 370 -16.90 17.08 3.63
N VAL A 371 -17.26 16.83 2.38
CA VAL A 371 -18.59 16.33 1.97
C VAL A 371 -18.86 14.96 2.60
N ARG A 372 -17.86 14.06 2.55
CA ARG A 372 -17.91 12.74 3.20
C ARG A 372 -18.23 12.86 4.70
N ASN A 373 -17.50 13.71 5.43
CA ASN A 373 -17.69 13.87 6.86
C ASN A 373 -19.09 14.43 7.20
N VAL A 374 -19.48 15.51 6.52
CA VAL A 374 -20.78 16.13 6.71
C VAL A 374 -21.89 15.09 6.49
N ARG A 375 -21.87 14.40 5.36
CA ARG A 375 -22.93 13.42 5.03
C ARG A 375 -22.91 12.21 5.96
N ARG A 376 -21.75 11.68 6.31
CA ARG A 376 -21.64 10.58 7.29
C ARG A 376 -22.17 10.97 8.68
N THR A 377 -21.98 12.21 9.09
CA THR A 377 -22.46 12.68 10.39
C THR A 377 -23.99 12.84 10.40
N SER A 378 -24.58 13.26 9.31
CA SER A 378 -26.04 13.45 9.19
C SER A 378 -26.83 12.13 9.05
N MET A 379 -26.19 11.04 8.63
CA MET A 379 -26.81 9.73 8.52
C MET A 379 -27.00 9.07 9.87
N SER A 380 -28.17 8.49 10.11
CA SER A 380 -28.42 7.60 11.25
C SER A 380 -27.62 6.29 11.16
N SER A 381 -27.40 5.64 12.28
CA SER A 381 -26.72 4.33 12.31
C SER A 381 -27.49 3.26 11.50
N ALA A 382 -28.82 3.28 11.54
CA ALA A 382 -29.66 2.35 10.78
C ALA A 382 -29.53 2.56 9.25
N GLU A 383 -29.52 3.83 8.79
CA GLU A 383 -29.29 4.16 7.37
C GLU A 383 -27.92 3.67 6.90
N LYS A 384 -26.86 3.94 7.68
CA LYS A 384 -25.50 3.46 7.35
C LYS A 384 -25.47 1.95 7.24
N GLN A 385 -26.06 1.23 8.20
CA GLN A 385 -26.06 -0.23 8.21
C GLN A 385 -26.78 -0.80 6.97
N GLU A 386 -27.92 -0.21 6.58
CA GLU A 386 -28.64 -0.65 5.39
C GLU A 386 -27.85 -0.38 4.11
N LEU A 387 -27.23 0.81 3.98
CA LEU A 387 -26.35 1.12 2.85
C LEU A 387 -25.15 0.16 2.79
N HIS A 388 -24.57 -0.22 3.94
CA HIS A 388 -23.51 -1.23 3.95
C HIS A 388 -24.01 -2.61 3.49
N ARG A 389 -25.24 -3.03 3.80
CA ARG A 389 -25.81 -4.29 3.29
C ARG A 389 -25.99 -4.25 1.78
N LEU A 390 -26.51 -3.16 1.23
CA LEU A 390 -26.61 -2.96 -0.21
C LEU A 390 -25.23 -2.97 -0.89
N ALA A 391 -24.24 -2.33 -0.26
CA ALA A 391 -22.86 -2.34 -0.74
C ALA A 391 -22.24 -3.75 -0.73
N VAL A 392 -22.54 -4.59 0.27
CA VAL A 392 -22.09 -6.01 0.27
C VAL A 392 -22.59 -6.71 -0.99
N THR A 393 -23.89 -6.63 -1.29
CA THR A 393 -24.48 -7.26 -2.48
C THR A 393 -23.84 -6.73 -3.78
N HIS A 394 -23.59 -5.44 -3.86
CA HIS A 394 -22.93 -4.82 -5.01
C HIS A 394 -21.49 -5.36 -5.18
N TRP A 395 -20.67 -5.28 -4.13
CA TRP A 395 -19.26 -5.70 -4.20
C TRP A 395 -19.08 -7.21 -4.36
N GLU A 396 -20.02 -8.05 -3.87
CA GLU A 396 -20.02 -9.48 -4.15
C GLU A 396 -20.16 -9.78 -5.65
N SER A 397 -20.89 -8.93 -6.38
CA SER A 397 -21.11 -9.12 -7.82
C SER A 397 -19.96 -8.64 -8.71
N CYS A 398 -19.10 -7.72 -8.22
CA CYS A 398 -18.10 -7.05 -9.05
C CYS A 398 -16.66 -7.09 -8.50
N ALA A 399 -16.42 -7.67 -7.30
CA ALA A 399 -15.10 -7.75 -6.72
C ALA A 399 -14.20 -8.74 -7.48
N GLU A 400 -13.13 -8.24 -8.07
CA GLU A 400 -12.16 -9.00 -8.87
C GLU A 400 -10.74 -8.88 -8.29
N THR A 401 -10.37 -7.67 -7.87
CA THR A 401 -9.02 -7.35 -7.39
C THR A 401 -8.91 -7.51 -5.88
N VAL A 402 -7.68 -7.60 -5.37
CA VAL A 402 -7.42 -7.64 -3.92
C VAL A 402 -7.95 -6.39 -3.21
N ASP A 403 -7.86 -5.22 -3.86
CA ASP A 403 -8.42 -3.96 -3.34
C ASP A 403 -9.94 -4.01 -3.22
N ASP A 404 -10.65 -4.65 -4.17
CA ASP A 404 -12.10 -4.82 -4.10
C ASP A 404 -12.51 -5.70 -2.90
N TYR A 405 -11.70 -6.74 -2.59
CA TYR A 405 -11.96 -7.58 -1.42
C TYR A 405 -11.71 -6.86 -0.09
N VAL A 406 -10.81 -5.86 -0.04
CA VAL A 406 -10.68 -4.95 1.11
C VAL A 406 -11.99 -4.18 1.32
N VAL A 407 -12.55 -3.61 0.25
CA VAL A 407 -13.82 -2.88 0.31
C VAL A 407 -14.99 -3.79 0.71
N LEU A 408 -15.06 -4.97 0.11
CA LEU A 408 -16.11 -5.95 0.43
C LEU A 408 -16.07 -6.37 1.91
N LEU A 409 -14.88 -6.71 2.45
CA LEU A 409 -14.74 -7.09 3.85
C LEU A 409 -15.14 -5.94 4.77
N PHE A 410 -14.72 -4.70 4.47
CA PHE A 410 -15.12 -3.52 5.22
C PHE A 410 -16.65 -3.37 5.29
N HIS A 411 -17.34 -3.52 4.16
CA HIS A 411 -18.80 -3.41 4.16
C HIS A 411 -19.47 -4.57 4.91
N ARG A 412 -18.94 -5.79 4.86
CA ARG A 412 -19.43 -6.92 5.65
C ARG A 412 -19.31 -6.69 7.15
N ILE A 413 -18.19 -6.10 7.60
CA ILE A 413 -17.98 -5.72 9.00
C ILE A 413 -19.00 -4.66 9.42
N CYS A 414 -19.12 -3.57 8.67
CA CYS A 414 -20.03 -2.47 8.99
C CYS A 414 -21.52 -2.86 8.90
N ALA A 415 -21.87 -3.77 8.01
CA ALA A 415 -23.21 -4.35 7.91
C ALA A 415 -23.53 -5.33 9.06
N GLN A 416 -22.55 -5.71 9.87
CA GLN A 416 -22.65 -6.78 10.86
C GLN A 416 -23.20 -8.07 10.25
N SER A 417 -22.59 -8.48 9.12
CA SER A 417 -23.02 -9.67 8.38
C SER A 417 -23.01 -10.91 9.25
N GLU A 418 -23.97 -11.79 9.01
CA GLU A 418 -23.92 -13.14 9.57
C GLU A 418 -22.65 -13.85 9.12
N GLU A 419 -22.11 -14.78 9.91
CA GLU A 419 -20.87 -15.53 9.62
C GLU A 419 -19.62 -14.65 9.42
N LEU A 420 -19.49 -13.53 10.13
CA LEU A 420 -18.35 -12.62 10.04
C LEU A 420 -17.01 -13.33 10.22
N ASP A 421 -16.91 -14.32 11.10
CA ASP A 421 -15.70 -15.12 11.33
C ASP A 421 -15.29 -15.90 10.08
N ALA A 422 -16.25 -16.52 9.36
CA ALA A 422 -15.99 -17.22 8.11
C ALA A 422 -15.55 -16.27 7.00
N HIS A 423 -16.16 -15.10 6.91
CA HIS A 423 -15.75 -14.05 5.97
C HIS A 423 -14.34 -13.55 6.25
N CYS A 424 -13.99 -13.31 7.51
CA CYS A 424 -12.63 -12.89 7.90
C CYS A 424 -11.60 -13.99 7.63
N THR A 425 -11.95 -15.27 7.85
CA THR A 425 -11.06 -16.41 7.54
C THR A 425 -10.78 -16.48 6.04
N THR A 426 -11.82 -16.38 5.20
CA THR A 426 -11.67 -16.38 3.74
C THR A 426 -10.86 -15.19 3.25
N ALA A 427 -11.10 -14.00 3.83
CA ALA A 427 -10.36 -12.79 3.52
C ALA A 427 -8.90 -12.88 3.97
N TYR A 428 -8.61 -13.56 5.09
CA TYR A 428 -7.23 -13.75 5.55
C TYR A 428 -6.36 -14.39 4.47
N ASP A 429 -6.79 -15.50 3.90
CA ASP A 429 -6.01 -16.22 2.89
C ASP A 429 -5.78 -15.38 1.61
N ARG A 430 -6.72 -14.50 1.29
CA ARG A 430 -6.66 -13.66 0.08
C ARG A 430 -5.88 -12.36 0.28
N LEU A 431 -6.05 -11.70 1.43
CA LEU A 431 -5.49 -10.37 1.69
C LEU A 431 -4.10 -10.40 2.35
N SER A 432 -3.79 -11.43 3.17
CA SER A 432 -2.53 -11.49 3.91
C SER A 432 -1.28 -11.38 3.03
N PRO A 433 -1.23 -11.93 1.79
CA PRO A 433 -0.01 -11.87 0.98
C PRO A 433 0.33 -10.48 0.44
N SER A 434 -0.66 -9.60 0.27
CA SER A 434 -0.45 -8.31 -0.44
C SER A 434 -1.15 -7.11 0.18
N ARG A 435 -2.06 -7.32 1.14
CA ARG A 435 -2.82 -6.29 1.85
C ARG A 435 -2.87 -6.54 3.36
N SER A 436 -1.78 -7.02 3.91
CA SER A 436 -1.67 -7.33 5.34
C SER A 436 -1.91 -6.10 6.24
N SER A 437 -1.52 -4.91 5.79
CA SER A 437 -1.81 -3.65 6.50
C SER A 437 -3.31 -3.39 6.61
N ALA A 438 -4.04 -3.46 5.50
CA ALA A 438 -5.49 -3.29 5.49
C ALA A 438 -6.19 -4.40 6.30
N LEU A 439 -5.76 -5.66 6.12
CA LEU A 439 -6.31 -6.79 6.87
C LEU A 439 -6.14 -6.61 8.38
N SER A 440 -5.01 -6.09 8.84
CA SER A 440 -4.77 -5.82 10.26
C SER A 440 -5.80 -4.84 10.83
N VAL A 441 -6.10 -3.76 10.12
CA VAL A 441 -7.09 -2.75 10.52
C VAL A 441 -8.50 -3.33 10.49
N LEU A 442 -8.84 -4.06 9.43
CA LEU A 442 -10.17 -4.66 9.27
C LEU A 442 -10.45 -5.73 10.33
N LEU A 443 -9.46 -6.51 10.75
CA LEU A 443 -9.62 -7.48 11.85
C LEU A 443 -9.85 -6.78 13.19
N GLU A 444 -9.20 -5.66 13.48
CA GLU A 444 -9.51 -4.85 14.68
C GLU A 444 -10.96 -4.34 14.64
N GLN A 445 -11.42 -3.81 13.51
CA GLN A 445 -12.80 -3.36 13.33
C GLN A 445 -13.80 -4.53 13.45
N ALA A 446 -13.46 -5.71 12.94
CA ALA A 446 -14.29 -6.91 13.05
C ALA A 446 -14.39 -7.39 14.51
N ILE A 447 -13.29 -7.32 15.28
CA ILE A 447 -13.27 -7.63 16.71
C ILE A 447 -14.23 -6.70 17.48
N GLU A 448 -14.18 -5.39 17.19
CA GLU A 448 -15.08 -4.41 17.82
C GLU A 448 -16.55 -4.63 17.44
N ALA A 449 -16.82 -5.12 16.23
CA ALA A 449 -18.18 -5.38 15.75
C ALA A 449 -18.76 -6.74 16.20
N SER A 450 -17.92 -7.69 16.65
CA SER A 450 -18.30 -9.07 16.98
C SER A 450 -18.70 -9.22 18.44
N ASN A 451 -19.73 -10.05 18.68
CA ASN A 451 -20.13 -10.45 20.05
C ASN A 451 -19.30 -11.62 20.61
N ALA A 452 -18.56 -12.33 19.76
CA ALA A 452 -17.74 -13.49 20.14
C ALA A 452 -16.40 -13.49 19.40
N PRO A 453 -15.50 -12.52 19.66
CA PRO A 453 -14.35 -12.23 18.81
C PRO A 453 -13.15 -13.19 18.96
N SER A 454 -13.24 -14.28 19.72
CA SER A 454 -12.10 -15.16 20.03
C SER A 454 -11.37 -15.67 18.78
N HIS A 455 -12.08 -16.09 17.74
CA HIS A 455 -11.48 -16.52 16.47
C HIS A 455 -10.85 -15.34 15.69
N LEU A 456 -11.47 -14.16 15.75
CA LEU A 456 -10.94 -12.95 15.15
C LEU A 456 -9.63 -12.51 15.83
N HIS A 457 -9.54 -12.64 17.16
CA HIS A 457 -8.29 -12.43 17.89
C HIS A 457 -7.18 -13.40 17.45
N TYR A 458 -7.53 -14.67 17.16
CA TYR A 458 -6.56 -15.61 16.58
C TYR A 458 -6.06 -15.16 15.23
N LEU A 459 -6.94 -14.72 14.31
CA LEU A 459 -6.54 -14.21 13.00
C LEU A 459 -5.69 -12.93 13.13
N ALA A 460 -6.05 -12.02 14.03
CA ALA A 460 -5.31 -10.80 14.31
C ALA A 460 -3.93 -11.07 14.93
N ALA A 461 -3.81 -12.04 15.82
CA ALA A 461 -2.52 -12.49 16.35
C ALA A 461 -1.65 -13.13 15.26
N LYS A 462 -2.26 -13.95 14.40
CA LYS A 462 -1.57 -14.64 13.30
C LYS A 462 -1.01 -13.65 12.27
N ILE A 463 -1.79 -12.61 11.85
CA ILE A 463 -1.28 -11.59 10.94
C ILE A 463 -0.21 -10.72 11.60
N ALA A 464 -0.31 -10.47 12.91
CA ALA A 464 0.72 -9.73 13.65
C ALA A 464 2.05 -10.52 13.72
N LEU A 465 2.01 -11.84 13.88
CA LEU A 465 3.22 -12.70 13.80
C LEU A 465 3.84 -12.64 12.40
N ASP A 466 3.01 -12.74 11.36
CA ASP A 466 3.44 -12.71 9.97
C ASP A 466 4.07 -11.35 9.59
N ARG A 467 3.61 -10.26 10.20
CA ARG A 467 4.17 -8.92 10.09
C ARG A 467 5.34 -8.65 11.06
N CYS A 468 5.80 -9.63 11.81
CA CYS A 468 6.86 -9.49 12.83
C CYS A 468 6.53 -8.45 13.92
N GLU A 469 5.28 -8.36 14.34
CA GLU A 469 4.76 -7.39 15.32
C GLU A 469 4.41 -8.06 16.66
N PRO A 470 5.39 -8.46 17.52
CA PRO A 470 5.14 -9.27 18.70
C PRO A 470 4.21 -8.59 19.73
N LYS A 471 4.29 -7.26 19.85
CA LYS A 471 3.42 -6.50 20.79
C LYS A 471 1.93 -6.66 20.47
N HIS A 472 1.59 -6.60 19.17
CA HIS A 472 0.21 -6.81 18.72
C HIS A 472 -0.23 -8.26 18.87
N ALA A 473 0.64 -9.22 18.56
CA ALA A 473 0.35 -10.63 18.76
C ALA A 473 0.09 -10.97 20.25
N HIS A 474 0.87 -10.41 21.16
CA HIS A 474 0.64 -10.55 22.61
C HIS A 474 -0.72 -10.02 23.08
N ARG A 475 -1.12 -8.83 22.57
CA ARG A 475 -2.42 -8.23 22.93
C ARG A 475 -3.59 -9.15 22.57
N HIS A 476 -3.54 -9.79 21.42
CA HIS A 476 -4.61 -10.68 21.00
C HIS A 476 -4.54 -12.07 21.63
N LEU A 477 -3.34 -12.56 21.98
CA LEU A 477 -3.16 -13.89 22.56
C LEU A 477 -4.00 -14.12 23.82
N THR A 478 -4.16 -13.10 24.68
CA THR A 478 -4.92 -13.20 25.93
C THR A 478 -6.43 -13.38 25.72
N GLU A 479 -6.93 -13.03 24.56
CA GLU A 479 -8.36 -13.06 24.19
C GLU A 479 -8.74 -14.32 23.38
N ILE A 480 -7.79 -15.21 23.10
CA ILE A 480 -8.04 -16.46 22.36
C ILE A 480 -8.50 -17.52 23.34
N ALA A 481 -9.78 -17.93 23.23
CA ALA A 481 -10.38 -18.92 24.13
C ALA A 481 -9.98 -20.37 23.78
N ASP A 482 -9.74 -20.67 22.47
CA ASP A 482 -9.31 -22.01 22.05
C ASP A 482 -7.86 -22.26 22.42
N GLU A 483 -7.62 -23.28 23.24
CA GLU A 483 -6.29 -23.59 23.78
C GLU A 483 -5.30 -24.02 22.68
N GLY A 484 -5.78 -24.70 21.64
CA GLY A 484 -4.95 -25.10 20.49
C GLY A 484 -4.47 -23.92 19.67
N SER A 485 -5.37 -23.00 19.34
CA SER A 485 -5.07 -21.75 18.63
C SER A 485 -4.16 -20.84 19.47
N SER A 486 -4.43 -20.68 20.77
CA SER A 486 -3.59 -19.92 21.68
C SER A 486 -2.16 -20.49 21.76
N ASN A 487 -2.03 -21.83 21.85
CA ASN A 487 -0.73 -22.49 21.83
C ASN A 487 0.03 -22.31 20.51
N GLN A 488 -0.67 -22.31 19.39
CA GLN A 488 -0.06 -22.05 18.07
C GLN A 488 0.54 -20.63 17.98
N ILE A 489 -0.18 -19.62 18.46
CA ILE A 489 0.35 -18.25 18.53
C ILE A 489 1.51 -18.16 19.51
N SER A 490 1.44 -18.85 20.65
CA SER A 490 2.51 -18.89 21.67
C SER A 490 3.82 -19.46 21.08
N ILE A 491 3.76 -20.50 20.25
CA ILE A 491 4.93 -21.05 19.54
C ILE A 491 5.56 -19.97 18.64
N GLY A 492 4.74 -19.30 17.82
CA GLY A 492 5.21 -18.24 16.91
C GLY A 492 5.85 -17.07 17.64
N LEU A 493 5.20 -16.59 18.72
CA LEU A 493 5.72 -15.52 19.57
C LEU A 493 7.04 -15.88 20.23
N ALA A 494 7.13 -17.08 20.80
CA ALA A 494 8.34 -17.53 21.48
C ALA A 494 9.54 -17.59 20.49
N TYR A 495 9.32 -18.00 19.25
CA TYR A 495 10.35 -17.97 18.23
C TYR A 495 10.73 -16.54 17.81
N LEU A 496 9.71 -15.68 17.56
CA LEU A 496 9.94 -14.30 17.12
C LEU A 496 10.75 -13.51 18.16
N GLU A 497 10.52 -13.79 19.44
CA GLU A 497 11.24 -13.18 20.58
C GLU A 497 12.52 -13.92 20.97
N GLY A 498 12.86 -15.00 20.30
CA GLY A 498 14.07 -15.79 20.59
C GLY A 498 14.00 -16.63 21.87
N ARG A 499 12.80 -16.84 22.45
CA ARG A 499 12.55 -17.62 23.67
C ARG A 499 12.45 -19.11 23.37
N LEU A 500 13.60 -19.72 23.03
CA LEU A 500 13.67 -21.09 22.53
C LEU A 500 13.05 -22.13 23.52
N GLN A 501 13.32 -22.01 24.82
CA GLN A 501 12.78 -22.94 25.81
C GLN A 501 11.25 -22.89 25.90
N ASP A 502 10.65 -21.71 25.76
CA ASP A 502 9.20 -21.56 25.79
C ASP A 502 8.57 -22.09 24.49
N ALA A 503 9.24 -21.91 23.35
CA ALA A 503 8.80 -22.52 22.10
C ALA A 503 8.77 -24.05 22.19
N GLU A 504 9.82 -24.67 22.75
CA GLU A 504 9.87 -26.14 22.96
C GLU A 504 8.75 -26.63 23.88
N LYS A 505 8.50 -25.94 25.03
CA LYS A 505 7.39 -26.28 25.92
C LYS A 505 6.03 -26.19 25.20
N SER A 506 5.82 -25.14 24.38
CA SER A 506 4.59 -24.99 23.63
C SER A 506 4.44 -26.03 22.52
N ILE A 507 5.53 -26.51 21.92
CA ILE A 507 5.49 -27.64 20.96
C ILE A 507 5.07 -28.93 21.67
N GLU A 508 5.66 -29.24 22.83
CA GLU A 508 5.26 -30.43 23.62
C GLU A 508 3.78 -30.35 24.02
N LYS A 509 3.34 -29.19 24.49
CA LYS A 509 1.91 -28.97 24.77
C LYS A 509 1.04 -29.19 23.53
N GLY A 510 1.48 -28.76 22.33
CA GLY A 510 0.78 -29.00 21.09
C GLY A 510 0.62 -30.49 20.73
N PHE A 511 1.61 -31.31 21.09
CA PHE A 511 1.51 -32.77 20.97
C PHE A 511 0.52 -33.38 21.97
N GLU A 512 0.28 -32.76 23.11
CA GLU A 512 -0.74 -33.19 24.08
C GLU A 512 -2.14 -32.83 23.61
N LEU A 513 -2.36 -31.58 23.18
CA LEU A 513 -3.66 -31.01 22.84
C LEU A 513 -4.21 -31.48 21.50
N GLY A 514 -3.35 -31.67 20.49
CA GLY A 514 -3.76 -31.91 19.10
C GLY A 514 -4.38 -33.30 18.86
N ASN A 515 -5.28 -33.39 17.89
CA ASN A 515 -5.67 -34.67 17.31
C ASN A 515 -4.52 -35.26 16.45
N GLN A 516 -4.63 -36.52 15.98
CA GLN A 516 -3.52 -37.19 15.29
C GLN A 516 -3.09 -36.46 14.01
N HIS A 517 -4.02 -35.87 13.27
CA HIS A 517 -3.69 -35.09 12.07
C HIS A 517 -2.87 -33.84 12.43
N GLN A 518 -3.29 -33.12 13.46
CA GLN A 518 -2.57 -31.93 13.97
C GLN A 518 -1.19 -32.31 14.52
N LYS A 519 -1.06 -33.43 15.22
CA LYS A 519 0.23 -33.97 15.68
C LYS A 519 1.17 -34.26 14.53
N ASN A 520 0.69 -34.91 13.49
CA ASN A 520 1.47 -35.20 12.29
C ASN A 520 1.97 -33.89 11.62
N GLN A 521 1.10 -32.89 11.46
CA GLN A 521 1.47 -31.59 10.91
C GLN A 521 2.50 -30.86 11.78
N LEU A 522 2.29 -30.83 13.09
CA LEU A 522 3.21 -30.21 14.04
C LEU A 522 4.58 -30.91 14.01
N ALA A 523 4.60 -32.23 13.97
CA ALA A 523 5.85 -33.04 13.91
C ALA A 523 6.66 -32.74 12.65
N LEU A 524 6.02 -32.75 11.48
CA LEU A 524 6.66 -32.41 10.20
C LEU A 524 7.17 -30.98 10.19
N SER A 525 6.37 -30.05 10.68
CA SER A 525 6.73 -28.62 10.76
C SER A 525 7.89 -28.39 11.73
N ALA A 526 7.87 -28.98 12.93
CA ALA A 526 8.92 -28.84 13.93
C ALA A 526 10.23 -29.49 13.45
N ALA A 527 10.15 -30.67 12.83
CA ALA A 527 11.32 -31.35 12.26
C ALA A 527 11.95 -30.53 11.11
N SER A 528 11.11 -30.02 10.20
CA SER A 528 11.60 -29.17 9.09
C SER A 528 12.24 -27.87 9.61
N ARG A 529 11.62 -27.19 10.57
CA ARG A 529 12.19 -25.98 11.20
C ARG A 529 13.53 -26.28 11.86
N ARG A 530 13.59 -27.35 12.65
CA ARG A 530 14.82 -27.75 13.34
C ARG A 530 15.94 -28.12 12.38
N LEU A 531 15.60 -28.71 11.24
CA LEU A 531 16.52 -29.00 10.16
C LEU A 531 17.07 -27.74 9.51
N ASP A 532 16.25 -26.72 9.33
CA ASP A 532 16.66 -25.43 8.73
C ASP A 532 17.35 -24.49 9.73
N ASP A 533 17.11 -24.66 11.04
CA ASP A 533 17.71 -23.86 12.11
C ASP A 533 19.15 -24.34 12.44
N ARG A 534 20.04 -24.15 11.45
CA ARG A 534 21.45 -24.58 11.49
C ARG A 534 22.41 -23.44 11.24
N ILE A 535 23.54 -23.47 11.91
CA ILE A 535 24.66 -22.54 11.69
C ILE A 535 25.56 -23.05 10.55
N SER A 536 25.66 -24.36 10.40
CA SER A 536 26.46 -25.02 9.38
C SER A 536 25.60 -25.89 8.46
N THR A 537 26.13 -26.25 7.31
CA THR A 537 25.46 -27.18 6.38
C THR A 537 25.34 -28.61 6.94
N ALA A 538 26.14 -28.98 7.94
CA ALA A 538 26.11 -30.28 8.60
C ALA A 538 25.07 -30.31 9.75
N LEU A 539 24.48 -31.48 9.98
CA LEU A 539 23.52 -31.72 11.06
C LEU A 539 24.24 -31.99 12.38
N SER A 540 23.97 -31.19 13.42
CA SER A 540 24.51 -31.46 14.76
C SER A 540 23.82 -32.64 15.43
N LYS A 541 24.50 -33.31 16.37
CA LYS A 541 23.95 -34.44 17.15
C LYS A 541 22.65 -34.05 17.87
N ASP A 542 22.60 -32.83 18.44
CA ASP A 542 21.41 -32.34 19.14
C ASP A 542 20.24 -32.11 18.15
N ALA A 543 20.51 -31.51 16.97
CA ALA A 543 19.50 -31.35 15.95
C ALA A 543 18.96 -32.70 15.47
N ALA A 544 19.81 -33.69 15.25
CA ALA A 544 19.39 -35.04 14.86
C ALA A 544 18.49 -35.69 15.94
N LYS A 545 18.84 -35.50 17.22
CA LYS A 545 18.03 -35.99 18.35
C LYS A 545 16.67 -35.32 18.41
N ASP A 546 16.61 -33.98 18.31
CA ASP A 546 15.34 -33.22 18.33
C ASP A 546 14.44 -33.66 17.15
N ILE A 547 14.98 -33.72 15.95
CA ILE A 547 14.24 -34.12 14.75
C ILE A 547 13.68 -35.54 14.90
N LYS A 548 14.49 -36.48 15.39
CA LYS A 548 14.04 -37.85 15.64
C LYS A 548 12.90 -37.89 16.65
N ARG A 549 12.96 -37.09 17.73
CA ARG A 549 11.90 -36.95 18.72
C ARG A 549 10.61 -36.45 18.08
N TYR A 550 10.65 -35.36 17.29
CA TYR A 550 9.45 -34.83 16.62
C TYR A 550 8.84 -35.86 15.67
N LEU A 551 9.64 -36.51 14.83
CA LEU A 551 9.17 -37.50 13.88
C LEU A 551 8.57 -38.75 14.54
N SER A 552 8.90 -39.07 15.80
CA SER A 552 8.32 -40.19 16.52
C SER A 552 6.84 -40.02 16.86
N HIS A 553 6.29 -38.80 16.79
CA HIS A 553 4.86 -38.50 16.97
C HIS A 553 4.01 -38.78 15.72
N ILE A 554 4.65 -39.08 14.56
CA ILE A 554 3.93 -39.31 13.31
C ILE A 554 3.32 -40.72 13.32
N VAL A 555 2.00 -40.78 13.14
CA VAL A 555 1.24 -41.98 12.85
C VAL A 555 0.65 -41.85 11.47
N LEU A 556 0.91 -42.86 10.62
CA LEU A 556 0.37 -42.87 9.26
C LEU A 556 -1.15 -42.95 9.27
N PRO A 557 -1.89 -42.07 8.58
CA PRO A 557 -3.35 -42.15 8.49
C PRO A 557 -3.84 -43.44 7.87
N GLU A 558 -5.07 -43.89 8.26
CA GLU A 558 -5.73 -45.01 7.66
C GLU A 558 -6.23 -44.71 6.24
N ASP A 559 -6.70 -43.48 6.04
CA ASP A 559 -7.13 -42.99 4.73
C ASP A 559 -5.96 -43.00 3.74
N ALA A 560 -6.19 -43.58 2.57
CA ALA A 560 -5.14 -43.82 1.57
C ALA A 560 -4.54 -42.54 0.99
N GLU A 561 -5.36 -41.50 0.78
CA GLU A 561 -4.92 -40.23 0.22
C GLU A 561 -4.10 -39.43 1.23
N GLN A 562 -4.59 -39.29 2.46
CA GLN A 562 -3.87 -38.63 3.54
C GLN A 562 -2.57 -39.37 3.90
N ARG A 563 -2.60 -40.70 3.87
CA ARG A 563 -1.41 -41.53 4.07
C ARG A 563 -0.36 -41.29 2.99
N ALA A 564 -0.75 -41.21 1.73
CA ALA A 564 0.18 -40.92 0.62
C ALA A 564 0.83 -39.55 0.80
N VAL A 565 0.04 -38.51 1.12
CA VAL A 565 0.55 -37.15 1.40
C VAL A 565 1.54 -37.17 2.58
N THR A 566 1.19 -37.84 3.67
CA THR A 566 2.05 -37.93 4.86
C THR A 566 3.37 -38.64 4.56
N VAL A 567 3.33 -39.74 3.80
CA VAL A 567 4.53 -40.52 3.37
C VAL A 567 5.43 -39.66 2.49
N VAL A 568 4.88 -38.92 1.53
CA VAL A 568 5.65 -38.00 0.66
C VAL A 568 6.35 -36.94 1.51
N ALA A 569 5.62 -36.25 2.39
CA ALA A 569 6.18 -35.21 3.25
C ALA A 569 7.28 -35.74 4.17
N LEU A 570 7.06 -36.91 4.79
CA LEU A 570 8.06 -37.57 5.64
C LEU A 570 9.31 -37.96 4.84
N THR A 571 9.15 -38.50 3.63
CA THR A 571 10.26 -38.90 2.76
C THR A 571 11.09 -37.67 2.32
N MET A 572 10.43 -36.55 2.02
CA MET A 572 11.12 -35.29 1.71
C MET A 572 11.94 -34.77 2.90
N VAL A 573 11.40 -34.81 4.12
CA VAL A 573 12.14 -34.46 5.33
C VAL A 573 13.33 -35.40 5.54
N GLN A 574 13.15 -36.70 5.37
CA GLN A 574 14.22 -37.70 5.47
C GLN A 574 15.31 -37.52 4.42
N HIS A 575 14.95 -37.15 3.18
CA HIS A 575 15.90 -36.80 2.13
C HIS A 575 16.75 -35.57 2.54
N ALA A 576 16.11 -34.52 3.06
CA ALA A 576 16.82 -33.32 3.53
C ALA A 576 17.74 -33.62 4.73
N ILE A 577 17.37 -34.56 5.62
CA ILE A 577 18.23 -35.07 6.70
C ILE A 577 19.45 -35.79 6.11
N ALA A 578 19.24 -36.70 5.16
CA ALA A 578 20.33 -37.44 4.52
C ALA A 578 21.35 -36.50 3.87
N LEU A 579 20.88 -35.44 3.17
CA LEU A 579 21.75 -34.41 2.63
C LEU A 579 22.55 -33.66 3.72
N ALA A 580 21.90 -33.34 4.84
CA ALA A 580 22.57 -32.66 5.96
C ALA A 580 23.58 -33.57 6.70
N GLU A 581 23.36 -34.86 6.68
CA GLU A 581 24.31 -35.91 7.18
C GLU A 581 25.38 -36.27 6.15
N ARG A 582 25.36 -35.72 4.93
CA ARG A 582 26.25 -36.07 3.81
C ARG A 582 26.09 -37.53 3.35
N ASP A 583 24.97 -38.17 3.64
CA ASP A 583 24.65 -39.52 3.16
C ASP A 583 23.92 -39.44 1.80
N PHE A 584 24.72 -39.18 0.75
CA PHE A 584 24.20 -39.02 -0.61
C PHE A 584 23.57 -40.33 -1.15
N SER A 585 24.10 -41.50 -0.74
CA SER A 585 23.53 -42.80 -1.14
C SER A 585 22.11 -42.99 -0.60
N LYS A 586 21.89 -42.63 0.66
CA LYS A 586 20.53 -42.65 1.25
C LYS A 586 19.63 -41.58 0.62
N ALA A 587 20.15 -40.38 0.33
CA ALA A 587 19.38 -39.35 -0.35
C ALA A 587 18.92 -39.81 -1.74
N ASP A 588 19.78 -40.47 -2.52
CA ASP A 588 19.44 -41.04 -3.83
C ASP A 588 18.38 -42.15 -3.73
N THR A 589 18.50 -43.02 -2.72
CA THR A 589 17.49 -44.05 -2.45
C THR A 589 16.12 -43.46 -2.15
N LEU A 590 16.07 -42.43 -1.29
CA LEU A 590 14.84 -41.73 -0.92
C LEU A 590 14.23 -40.99 -2.13
N ARG A 591 15.06 -40.38 -2.98
CA ARG A 591 14.64 -39.74 -4.22
C ARG A 591 14.06 -40.72 -5.21
N ALA A 592 14.68 -41.92 -5.35
CA ALA A 592 14.17 -43.00 -6.18
C ALA A 592 12.79 -43.47 -5.68
N ASN A 593 12.60 -43.60 -4.37
CA ASN A 593 11.31 -43.94 -3.78
C ASN A 593 10.24 -42.88 -4.11
N LEU A 594 10.56 -41.59 -4.04
CA LEU A 594 9.65 -40.51 -4.41
C LEU A 594 9.32 -40.55 -5.91
N SER A 595 10.28 -40.86 -6.77
CA SER A 595 10.06 -40.92 -8.21
C SER A 595 9.12 -42.05 -8.64
N SER A 596 8.94 -43.07 -7.80
CA SER A 596 7.98 -44.15 -8.03
C SER A 596 6.51 -43.74 -7.78
N ILE A 597 6.28 -42.57 -7.17
CA ILE A 597 4.95 -42.05 -6.87
C ILE A 597 4.42 -41.28 -8.09
N SER A 598 3.49 -41.83 -8.81
CA SER A 598 2.96 -41.32 -10.09
C SER A 598 2.31 -39.91 -10.00
N SER A 599 1.86 -39.50 -8.80
CA SER A 599 1.25 -38.19 -8.56
C SER A 599 2.28 -37.06 -8.33
N LEU A 600 3.55 -37.41 -8.13
CA LEU A 600 4.58 -36.40 -7.87
C LEU A 600 5.06 -35.78 -9.19
N LYS A 601 5.10 -34.43 -9.25
CA LYS A 601 5.61 -33.72 -10.44
C LYS A 601 7.12 -33.96 -10.62
N SER A 602 7.54 -34.28 -11.83
CA SER A 602 8.96 -34.54 -12.19
C SER A 602 9.90 -33.38 -11.78
N GLY A 603 9.41 -32.12 -11.82
CA GLY A 603 10.17 -30.96 -11.40
C GLY A 603 10.62 -31.01 -9.92
N ILE A 604 9.80 -31.59 -9.02
CA ILE A 604 10.18 -31.74 -7.60
C ILE A 604 11.40 -32.69 -7.49
N ILE A 605 11.38 -33.81 -8.22
CA ILE A 605 12.47 -34.78 -8.21
C ILE A 605 13.77 -34.18 -8.75
N MET A 606 13.69 -33.43 -9.86
CA MET A 606 14.84 -32.70 -10.40
C MET A 606 15.38 -31.65 -9.44
N GLY A 607 14.49 -30.96 -8.69
CA GLY A 607 14.89 -30.00 -7.67
C GLY A 607 15.62 -30.66 -6.50
N LEU A 608 15.22 -31.87 -6.06
CA LEU A 608 15.92 -32.62 -5.02
C LEU A 608 17.31 -33.09 -5.50
N GLU A 609 17.42 -33.50 -6.76
CA GLU A 609 18.69 -33.83 -7.39
C GLU A 609 19.65 -32.64 -7.47
N ALA A 610 19.15 -31.51 -7.97
CA ALA A 610 19.93 -30.28 -8.04
C ALA A 610 20.45 -29.83 -6.67
N LYS A 611 19.63 -29.92 -5.61
CA LYS A 611 20.10 -29.65 -4.24
C LYS A 611 21.22 -30.56 -3.80
N SER A 612 21.13 -31.87 -4.07
CA SER A 612 22.19 -32.84 -3.78
C SER A 612 23.48 -32.47 -4.51
N THR A 613 23.40 -32.18 -5.80
CA THR A 613 24.55 -31.80 -6.64
C THR A 613 25.19 -30.48 -6.18
N LEU A 614 24.39 -29.48 -5.81
CA LEU A 614 24.91 -28.20 -5.27
C LEU A 614 25.70 -28.40 -3.97
N ILE A 615 25.23 -29.28 -3.07
CA ILE A 615 25.95 -29.58 -1.82
C ILE A 615 27.27 -30.33 -2.10
N GLN A 616 27.26 -31.27 -3.03
CA GLN A 616 28.49 -31.98 -3.45
C GLN A 616 29.47 -31.01 -4.10
N MET A 617 29.00 -30.05 -4.89
CA MET A 617 29.86 -29.05 -5.53
C MET A 617 30.57 -28.14 -4.52
N GLN A 618 29.91 -27.76 -3.40
CA GLN A 618 30.54 -26.97 -2.34
C GLN A 618 31.77 -27.71 -1.73
N GLU A 619 31.75 -29.06 -1.69
CA GLU A 619 32.88 -29.87 -1.20
C GLU A 619 33.93 -30.07 -2.29
N ASN A 620 33.53 -30.14 -3.54
CA ASN A 620 34.46 -30.34 -4.67
C ASN A 620 33.96 -29.52 -5.90
N PRO A 621 34.53 -28.30 -6.12
CA PRO A 621 34.08 -27.37 -7.14
C PRO A 621 34.30 -27.80 -8.61
N THR A 622 34.66 -29.05 -8.86
CA THR A 622 34.90 -29.54 -10.21
C THR A 622 33.58 -29.59 -11.02
N GLY A 623 33.58 -29.08 -12.25
CA GLY A 623 32.41 -29.11 -13.12
C GLY A 623 31.35 -28.03 -12.84
N LEU A 624 31.72 -26.93 -12.19
CA LEU A 624 30.84 -25.82 -11.85
C LEU A 624 29.87 -25.37 -12.99
N PRO A 625 30.31 -25.20 -14.27
CA PRO A 625 29.39 -24.80 -15.34
C PRO A 625 28.26 -25.80 -15.57
N ASN A 626 28.56 -27.09 -15.56
CA ASN A 626 27.55 -28.14 -15.77
C ASN A 626 26.55 -28.22 -14.62
N VAL A 627 27.01 -28.02 -13.37
CA VAL A 627 26.13 -27.99 -12.19
C VAL A 627 25.20 -26.78 -12.25
N ILE A 628 25.70 -25.62 -12.64
CA ILE A 628 24.86 -24.42 -12.83
C ILE A 628 23.82 -24.69 -13.90
N GLU A 629 24.20 -25.21 -15.06
CA GLU A 629 23.28 -25.48 -16.18
C GLU A 629 22.19 -26.48 -15.77
N SER A 630 22.53 -27.60 -15.15
CA SER A 630 21.58 -28.60 -14.68
C SER A 630 20.63 -28.05 -13.60
N THR A 631 21.17 -27.18 -12.72
CA THR A 631 20.35 -26.52 -11.69
C THR A 631 19.37 -25.53 -12.30
N LEU A 632 19.75 -24.75 -13.32
CA LEU A 632 18.87 -23.84 -14.02
C LEU A 632 17.73 -24.61 -14.74
N GLN A 633 18.05 -25.72 -15.40
CA GLN A 633 17.04 -26.60 -15.99
C GLN A 633 16.07 -27.14 -14.92
N ALA A 634 16.57 -27.52 -13.75
CA ALA A 634 15.73 -27.94 -12.63
C ALA A 634 14.85 -26.81 -12.08
N ILE A 635 15.33 -25.55 -12.06
CA ILE A 635 14.54 -24.37 -11.66
C ILE A 635 13.36 -24.14 -12.59
N ASP A 636 13.58 -24.21 -13.91
CA ASP A 636 12.55 -23.92 -14.92
C ASP A 636 11.36 -24.88 -14.85
N VAL A 637 11.57 -26.10 -14.41
CA VAL A 637 10.51 -27.12 -14.28
C VAL A 637 9.86 -27.20 -12.88
N GLN A 638 10.24 -26.33 -11.95
CA GLN A 638 9.62 -26.31 -10.62
C GLN A 638 8.13 -25.98 -10.68
N PRO A 639 7.31 -26.55 -9.77
CA PRO A 639 5.84 -26.45 -9.83
C PRO A 639 5.28 -25.06 -9.50
N SER A 640 6.07 -24.21 -8.87
CA SER A 640 5.65 -22.84 -8.49
C SER A 640 6.84 -21.88 -8.39
N PRO A 641 6.61 -20.55 -8.50
CA PRO A 641 7.63 -19.53 -8.30
C PRO A 641 8.37 -19.68 -6.97
N THR A 642 7.68 -20.02 -5.90
CA THR A 642 8.30 -20.23 -4.57
C THR A 642 9.33 -21.37 -4.58
N HIS A 643 9.05 -22.47 -5.28
CA HIS A 643 10.01 -23.56 -5.41
C HIS A 643 11.18 -23.17 -6.33
N GLN A 644 10.93 -22.40 -7.38
CA GLN A 644 11.98 -21.83 -8.23
C GLN A 644 12.94 -20.95 -7.43
N ASP A 645 12.38 -20.04 -6.63
CA ASP A 645 13.18 -19.13 -5.78
C ASP A 645 13.97 -19.89 -4.70
N ALA A 646 13.36 -20.91 -4.07
CA ALA A 646 14.03 -21.73 -3.08
C ALA A 646 15.26 -22.44 -3.65
N LEU A 647 15.16 -22.95 -4.88
CA LEU A 647 16.28 -23.64 -5.55
C LEU A 647 17.31 -22.62 -6.07
N ARG A 648 16.85 -21.48 -6.62
CA ARG A 648 17.72 -20.39 -7.08
C ARG A 648 18.55 -19.80 -5.92
N LEU A 649 17.93 -19.60 -4.75
CA LEU A 649 18.67 -19.18 -3.54
C LEU A 649 19.70 -20.22 -3.12
N SER A 650 19.41 -21.52 -3.24
CA SER A 650 20.41 -22.55 -2.96
C SER A 650 21.61 -22.48 -3.92
N LEU A 651 21.38 -22.16 -5.18
CA LEU A 651 22.44 -21.89 -6.16
C LEU A 651 23.25 -20.64 -5.78
N VAL A 652 22.56 -19.55 -5.45
CA VAL A 652 23.23 -18.28 -5.06
C VAL A 652 24.11 -18.50 -3.82
N GLU A 653 23.58 -19.13 -2.77
CA GLU A 653 24.32 -19.41 -1.54
C GLU A 653 25.58 -20.27 -1.80
N ALA A 654 25.46 -21.27 -2.66
CA ALA A 654 26.61 -22.10 -3.05
C ALA A 654 27.67 -21.29 -3.82
N LEU A 655 27.26 -20.29 -4.59
CA LEU A 655 28.15 -19.44 -5.39
C LEU A 655 28.79 -18.31 -4.58
N LEU A 656 28.21 -17.90 -3.43
CA LEU A 656 28.78 -16.80 -2.63
C LEU A 656 30.24 -17.03 -2.22
N GLU A 657 30.63 -18.28 -1.99
CA GLU A 657 31.97 -18.65 -1.61
C GLU A 657 32.89 -18.99 -2.80
N LEU A 658 32.31 -19.26 -3.98
CA LEU A 658 33.03 -19.73 -5.17
C LEU A 658 33.20 -18.65 -6.22
N ASP A 659 32.16 -17.90 -6.51
CA ASP A 659 32.14 -16.86 -7.56
C ASP A 659 31.02 -15.83 -7.26
N VAL A 660 31.42 -14.71 -6.69
CA VAL A 660 30.50 -13.63 -6.25
C VAL A 660 29.79 -12.97 -7.44
N ASP A 661 30.43 -12.85 -8.59
CA ASP A 661 29.85 -12.23 -9.79
C ASP A 661 28.71 -13.11 -10.35
N LEU A 662 28.92 -14.43 -10.41
CA LEU A 662 27.89 -15.39 -10.76
C LEU A 662 26.77 -15.41 -9.72
N ALA A 663 27.09 -15.37 -8.44
CA ALA A 663 26.09 -15.26 -7.38
C ALA A 663 25.21 -14.02 -7.58
N GLN A 664 25.80 -12.86 -7.84
CA GLN A 664 25.06 -11.62 -8.09
C GLN A 664 24.19 -11.69 -9.35
N LYS A 665 24.69 -12.31 -10.43
CA LYS A 665 23.92 -12.52 -11.67
C LYS A 665 22.65 -13.34 -11.42
N HIS A 666 22.75 -14.44 -10.67
CA HIS A 666 21.60 -15.30 -10.40
C HIS A 666 20.69 -14.72 -9.33
N PHE A 667 21.20 -13.96 -8.37
CA PHE A 667 20.43 -13.29 -7.33
C PHE A 667 19.42 -12.28 -7.91
N LYS A 668 19.74 -11.58 -8.99
CA LYS A 668 18.82 -10.64 -9.67
C LYS A 668 17.52 -11.29 -10.17
N ASN A 669 17.51 -12.61 -10.36
CA ASN A 669 16.36 -13.37 -10.83
C ASN A 669 15.55 -14.01 -9.69
N VAL A 670 15.93 -13.83 -8.43
CA VAL A 670 15.13 -14.26 -7.27
C VAL A 670 14.04 -13.22 -7.03
N THR A 671 12.83 -13.68 -6.78
CA THR A 671 11.71 -12.77 -6.41
C THR A 671 12.07 -12.00 -5.14
N LYS A 672 11.82 -10.69 -5.19
CA LYS A 672 12.06 -9.82 -4.03
C LYS A 672 11.08 -10.16 -2.90
N PRO A 673 11.54 -10.15 -1.63
CA PRO A 673 10.67 -10.36 -0.49
C PRO A 673 9.60 -9.26 -0.38
N ASN A 674 8.45 -9.63 0.13
CA ASN A 674 7.41 -8.72 0.62
C ASN A 674 7.46 -8.66 2.15
N SER A 675 6.85 -7.66 2.77
CA SER A 675 6.90 -7.44 4.21
C SER A 675 6.10 -8.44 5.03
N SER A 676 5.16 -9.16 4.41
CA SER A 676 4.28 -10.10 5.09
C SER A 676 4.18 -11.40 4.29
N PRO A 677 5.11 -12.34 4.51
CA PRO A 677 5.20 -13.55 3.70
C PRO A 677 3.98 -14.47 3.75
N GLY A 678 3.22 -14.49 4.84
CA GLY A 678 2.04 -15.34 5.01
C GLY A 678 2.33 -16.79 5.39
N SER A 679 3.60 -17.19 5.49
CA SER A 679 3.98 -18.52 5.97
C SER A 679 5.41 -18.61 6.47
N MET A 680 5.66 -19.52 7.42
CA MET A 680 7.02 -19.78 7.93
C MET A 680 8.01 -20.20 6.83
N MET A 681 7.54 -20.86 5.77
CA MET A 681 8.38 -21.23 4.64
C MET A 681 8.85 -19.99 3.89
N LEU A 682 7.98 -19.02 3.65
CA LEU A 682 8.34 -17.77 2.98
C LEU A 682 9.23 -16.91 3.85
N HIS A 683 9.02 -16.84 5.17
CA HIS A 683 9.96 -16.19 6.10
C HIS A 683 11.39 -16.78 5.98
N ARG A 684 11.53 -18.11 5.83
CA ARG A 684 12.84 -18.73 5.59
C ARG A 684 13.46 -18.31 4.27
N LEU A 685 12.68 -18.22 3.20
CA LEU A 685 13.17 -17.74 1.91
C LEU A 685 13.60 -16.27 1.99
N HIS A 686 12.82 -15.45 2.67
CA HIS A 686 13.17 -14.03 2.88
C HIS A 686 14.43 -13.88 3.74
N ALA A 687 14.59 -14.65 4.81
CA ALA A 687 15.79 -14.67 5.61
C ALA A 687 17.04 -14.99 4.77
N ARG A 688 16.96 -16.01 3.91
CA ARG A 688 18.04 -16.40 2.99
C ARG A 688 18.30 -15.33 1.94
N TRP A 689 17.25 -14.70 1.41
CA TRP A 689 17.36 -13.62 0.45
C TRP A 689 18.12 -12.42 1.06
N TRP A 690 17.72 -11.98 2.25
CA TRP A 690 18.39 -10.89 2.96
C TRP A 690 19.82 -11.24 3.37
N PHE A 691 20.07 -12.48 3.73
CA PHE A 691 21.43 -12.98 3.97
C PHE A 691 22.30 -12.88 2.71
N CYS A 692 21.83 -13.34 1.56
CA CYS A 692 22.54 -13.18 0.29
C CYS A 692 22.77 -11.69 -0.04
N LYS A 693 21.77 -10.84 0.15
CA LYS A 693 21.87 -9.39 -0.05
C LYS A 693 22.96 -8.77 0.82
N SER A 694 23.13 -9.24 2.07
CA SER A 694 24.18 -8.74 2.99
C SER A 694 25.60 -9.01 2.50
N HIS A 695 25.80 -10.04 1.68
CA HIS A 695 27.09 -10.37 1.08
C HIS A 695 27.32 -9.65 -0.25
N LEU A 696 26.26 -9.49 -1.04
CA LEU A 696 26.32 -8.91 -2.39
C LEU A 696 26.27 -7.36 -2.40
N HIS A 697 25.77 -6.73 -1.33
CA HIS A 697 25.63 -5.28 -1.20
C HIS A 697 26.27 -4.76 0.11
N PRO A 698 27.58 -4.50 0.12
CA PRO A 698 28.30 -4.10 1.33
C PRO A 698 27.76 -2.86 2.04
N SER A 699 27.24 -1.87 1.30
CA SER A 699 26.64 -0.63 1.86
C SER A 699 25.38 -0.89 2.70
N LEU A 700 24.64 -1.96 2.41
CA LEU A 700 23.43 -2.35 3.11
C LEU A 700 23.65 -3.55 4.06
N LYS A 701 24.90 -3.98 4.28
CA LYS A 701 25.21 -5.21 5.03
C LYS A 701 24.55 -5.25 6.39
N LYS A 702 24.61 -4.17 7.17
CA LYS A 702 24.04 -4.12 8.53
C LYS A 702 22.52 -4.22 8.50
N VAL A 703 21.87 -3.45 7.63
CA VAL A 703 20.40 -3.47 7.45
C VAL A 703 19.93 -4.86 7.01
N ALA A 704 20.61 -5.43 6.00
CA ALA A 704 20.26 -6.75 5.48
C ALA A 704 20.44 -7.87 6.51
N LEU A 705 21.48 -7.81 7.36
CA LEU A 705 21.64 -8.75 8.46
C LEU A 705 20.56 -8.60 9.53
N LYS A 706 20.18 -7.38 9.91
CA LYS A 706 19.08 -7.14 10.87
C LYS A 706 17.78 -7.78 10.36
N GLU A 707 17.46 -7.54 9.11
CA GLU A 707 16.26 -8.12 8.52
C GLU A 707 16.35 -9.64 8.38
N ALA A 708 17.48 -10.20 7.97
CA ALA A 708 17.69 -11.65 7.94
C ALA A 708 17.47 -12.29 9.33
N ILE A 709 17.93 -11.64 10.41
CA ILE A 709 17.72 -12.07 11.81
C ILE A 709 16.22 -12.09 12.12
N THR A 710 15.50 -11.01 11.83
CA THR A 710 14.06 -10.89 12.07
C THR A 710 13.28 -11.98 11.33
N GLN A 711 13.58 -12.16 10.05
CA GLN A 711 12.95 -13.20 9.22
C GLN A 711 13.29 -14.63 9.67
N HIS A 712 14.53 -14.90 10.12
CA HIS A 712 14.86 -16.19 10.72
C HIS A 712 14.10 -16.47 12.02
N ARG A 713 13.91 -15.46 12.87
CA ARG A 713 13.09 -15.59 14.08
C ARG A 713 11.63 -15.88 13.74
N ALA A 714 11.04 -15.13 12.82
CA ALA A 714 9.68 -15.36 12.33
C ALA A 714 9.51 -16.76 11.69
N ALA A 715 10.56 -17.24 11.02
CA ALA A 715 10.61 -18.60 10.46
C ALA A 715 10.74 -19.73 11.49
N GLY A 716 10.93 -19.41 12.77
CA GLY A 716 11.20 -20.39 13.83
C GLY A 716 12.63 -20.96 13.77
N CYS A 717 13.59 -20.17 13.33
CA CYS A 717 15.02 -20.52 13.21
C CYS A 717 15.91 -19.65 14.13
N PRO A 718 15.74 -19.73 15.47
CA PRO A 718 16.40 -18.84 16.41
C PRO A 718 17.92 -19.04 16.50
N ARG A 719 18.45 -20.26 16.23
CA ARG A 719 19.90 -20.51 16.27
C ARG A 719 20.59 -19.85 15.08
N ALA A 720 19.99 -19.92 13.90
CA ALA A 720 20.46 -19.20 12.72
C ALA A 720 20.41 -17.69 12.97
N ALA A 721 19.33 -17.18 13.53
CA ALA A 721 19.20 -15.77 13.91
C ALA A 721 20.30 -15.32 14.88
N ASN A 722 20.55 -16.05 15.97
CA ASN A 722 21.57 -15.72 16.97
C ASN A 722 23.00 -15.76 16.37
N HIS A 723 23.27 -16.64 15.42
CA HIS A 723 24.53 -16.63 14.69
C HIS A 723 24.73 -15.35 13.87
N LEU A 724 23.72 -14.93 13.13
CA LEU A 724 23.76 -13.67 12.37
C LEU A 724 23.84 -12.45 13.30
N GLU A 725 23.23 -12.51 14.47
CA GLU A 725 23.30 -11.46 15.49
C GLU A 725 24.74 -11.32 16.03
N ALA A 726 25.43 -12.43 16.30
CA ALA A 726 26.84 -12.41 16.67
C ALA A 726 27.72 -11.84 15.53
N LEU A 727 27.43 -12.19 14.27
CA LEU A 727 28.09 -11.59 13.11
C LEU A 727 27.84 -10.08 13.02
N LEU A 728 26.62 -9.63 13.22
CA LEU A 728 26.25 -8.21 13.22
C LEU A 728 27.01 -7.45 14.32
N HIS A 729 27.09 -8.00 15.54
CA HIS A 729 27.85 -7.40 16.64
C HIS A 729 29.36 -7.28 16.33
N SER A 730 29.92 -8.19 15.56
CA SER A 730 31.32 -8.09 15.14
C SER A 730 31.59 -6.96 14.13
N LEU A 731 30.54 -6.39 13.53
CA LEU A 731 30.60 -5.27 12.58
C LEU A 731 30.34 -3.90 13.24
N LEU A 732 29.90 -3.90 14.51
CA LEU A 732 29.70 -2.70 15.32
C LEU A 732 30.97 -2.35 16.10
#